data_9e429ef2ca23bfe3021ff9f8c770f318
#
_entry.id   9e429ef2ca23bfe3021ff9f8c770f318
#
_cell.length_a   1.000
_cell.length_b   1.000
_cell.length_c   1.000
_cell.angle_alpha   90.00
_cell.angle_beta   90.00
_cell.angle_gamma   90.00
#
_symmetry.space_group_name_H-M   'P 1'
#
loop_
_entity.id
_entity.type
_entity.pdbx_description
1 polymer ?
#
loop_
_entity_poly.entity_id
_entity_poly.type
_entity_poly.pdbx_seq_one_letter_code
_entity_poly.pdbx_strand_id
1 'polypeptide(L)'
;MGADRRRDPAVFTIPPEAPFLDSLAAGLWRDAKEDQAALARMTVVLPTRRAARGLAEAFLRLTEGRPLLLPRTIALAEAADEGVILAGLEAPPPAVGALRRQAALARLVLAKERAAGVASADHAFRLAGELATLLDEMAREEADPARLADAAEAAHAEHWLKTIAFLEIVTSHWPRWLADNGLADPAARLVALLESRRRHWERSPPESPVIAAGSTGGIPAVGRLLATVARLPAGAVVLPGLDLDMDAAAWEAIGESHPQAGLKRLLGRLGVAREEVRPWPGAGASGAFAARARVVSRMMLPAEGMGDWRRVEREAVRAGIAGLGRIDAADQNEEALVIALAMRAALETPGRRAALVTPDRALAARVSAALARFGIRADDSAGRPLGATPPGVYLRLLVTACAERLAPVPLLALLKHPLASGGMRPGRFRAAVRLFELALLRGQRPAPGIAGLEAAYAHAARLAREHRPRGLAAAARVIEALKRSLGPLLAALEVSEAPPARLLAATLAAAEALAATDTAPGARQLWAQEAGEAAAARMAEALEALEHMGPIPPESWPGLFEALFAGVEVRLRRIGSAGEGAPHPRLFIWGVLEARLQSAELVILGGLNEGTWPAAVDPGPWMSRPMRTRFGLASPEAAIGEAAHDVALALSSAPEMLLTRARRVDGAPTVPSRWLVRLDAFLESQLGPGDHLRPPADWLGIARALDAPDCVTPEPRAEPRPPLALRPKRLSVTEVERLLRDPFEIYAKHILGLRRLPELDEPIDRSDWGTVVHAAIASALRRMRKEGWPGVATFRHWIEEQGARSLEALAAPAREAFWRPRLARIAKWVAEAEERRLAEEGPVESFAEVKGELALPGGFVLHGRADRIDRLADGTLRLIDYKTGTIPPQKEIEEAYAIQLPLEAAMAERGAFAEVGRGIASHLAYWKLGGGFKPGAKTPVKGDAAALAAAAWERFEALRARFDDPSAAYWPRPHPHRAPQFSDYLHLARVEEWGGGDD
;
A
#
# COMPACT_ATOMS: atom_id res chain seq x y z
N MET A 1 -22.59 35.20 57.31
CA MET A 1 -23.21 35.44 55.99
C MET A 1 -22.24 36.28 55.17
N GLY A 2 -21.28 35.65 54.51
CA GLY A 2 -20.36 36.27 53.55
C GLY A 2 -20.88 36.02 52.17
N ALA A 3 -21.28 37.09 51.47
CA ALA A 3 -21.77 37.04 50.12
C ALA A 3 -20.66 36.46 49.21
N ASP A 4 -20.97 35.37 48.55
CA ASP A 4 -20.21 34.69 47.50
C ASP A 4 -20.03 35.70 46.34
N ARG A 5 -18.98 36.54 46.40
CA ARG A 5 -18.58 37.35 45.24
C ARG A 5 -17.95 36.41 44.24
N ARG A 6 -18.79 35.79 43.38
CA ARG A 6 -18.29 35.16 42.17
C ARG A 6 -17.47 36.21 41.41
N ARG A 7 -16.15 35.98 41.34
CA ARG A 7 -15.27 36.85 40.54
C ARG A 7 -15.65 36.71 39.07
N ASP A 8 -15.58 37.80 38.33
CA ASP A 8 -15.73 37.78 36.89
C ASP A 8 -14.65 36.86 36.29
N PRO A 9 -15.03 35.99 35.34
CA PRO A 9 -14.12 35.03 34.79
C PRO A 9 -12.97 35.70 33.99
N ALA A 10 -11.73 35.31 34.28
CA ALA A 10 -10.57 35.84 33.60
C ALA A 10 -10.31 35.05 32.29
N VAL A 11 -10.85 35.57 31.18
CA VAL A 11 -10.71 34.96 29.85
C VAL A 11 -9.99 35.92 28.90
N PHE A 12 -9.00 35.36 28.21
CA PHE A 12 -8.16 36.07 27.26
C PHE A 12 -8.11 35.33 25.93
N THR A 13 -7.69 35.99 24.87
CA THR A 13 -7.37 35.38 23.59
C THR A 13 -6.04 35.85 23.05
N ILE A 14 -5.31 34.95 22.37
CA ILE A 14 -4.19 35.25 21.52
C ILE A 14 -4.72 35.21 20.10
N PRO A 15 -4.67 36.30 19.32
CA PRO A 15 -5.23 36.35 18.00
C PRO A 15 -4.46 35.41 17.03
N PRO A 16 -5.09 34.97 15.94
CA PRO A 16 -4.52 33.90 15.07
C PRO A 16 -3.24 34.33 14.35
N GLU A 17 -3.00 35.63 14.16
CA GLU A 17 -1.79 36.19 13.56
C GLU A 17 -0.58 36.25 14.50
N ALA A 18 -0.77 36.03 15.81
CA ALA A 18 0.32 36.04 16.76
C ALA A 18 0.82 34.62 17.01
N PRO A 19 2.14 34.38 17.08
CA PRO A 19 2.70 33.07 17.45
C PRO A 19 2.24 32.71 18.88
N PHE A 20 1.32 31.75 18.97
CA PHE A 20 0.59 31.48 20.21
C PHE A 20 1.51 31.19 21.42
N LEU A 21 2.47 30.30 21.26
CA LEU A 21 3.32 29.87 22.37
C LEU A 21 4.34 30.94 22.75
N ASP A 22 4.86 31.71 21.79
CA ASP A 22 5.78 32.83 22.07
C ASP A 22 5.05 33.97 22.78
N SER A 23 3.82 34.30 22.33
CA SER A 23 2.96 35.28 22.99
C SER A 23 2.56 34.86 24.40
N LEU A 24 2.23 33.57 24.57
CA LEU A 24 1.93 33.01 25.89
C LEU A 24 3.14 33.12 26.83
N ALA A 25 4.33 32.72 26.36
CA ALA A 25 5.57 32.80 27.14
C ALA A 25 5.91 34.26 27.55
N ALA A 26 5.79 35.21 26.62
CA ALA A 26 6.03 36.63 26.91
C ALA A 26 5.04 37.19 27.94
N GLY A 27 3.76 36.85 27.87
CA GLY A 27 2.77 37.27 28.86
C GLY A 27 3.03 36.66 30.24
N LEU A 28 3.32 35.34 30.29
CA LEU A 28 3.66 34.66 31.56
C LEU A 28 4.90 35.22 32.23
N TRP A 29 5.94 35.53 31.43
CA TRP A 29 7.17 36.16 31.92
C TRP A 29 6.91 37.53 32.53
N ARG A 30 6.11 38.36 31.86
CA ARG A 30 5.67 39.67 32.34
C ARG A 30 4.83 39.57 33.60
N ASP A 31 3.84 38.64 33.68
CA ASP A 31 3.01 38.41 34.86
C ASP A 31 3.86 37.95 36.04
N ALA A 32 4.91 37.20 35.82
CA ALA A 32 5.92 36.86 36.80
C ALA A 32 6.82 38.02 37.22
N LYS A 33 6.63 39.24 36.64
CA LYS A 33 7.47 40.40 36.84
C LYS A 33 8.97 40.13 36.56
N GLU A 34 9.23 39.27 35.56
CA GLU A 34 10.56 38.79 35.18
C GLU A 34 11.33 38.06 36.28
N ASP A 35 10.59 37.57 37.33
CA ASP A 35 11.16 36.73 38.40
C ASP A 35 11.00 35.24 38.05
N GLN A 36 12.12 34.53 37.92
CA GLN A 36 12.17 33.11 37.65
C GLN A 36 11.49 32.25 38.73
N ALA A 37 11.59 32.66 39.99
CA ALA A 37 10.97 31.92 41.09
C ALA A 37 9.44 32.07 41.07
N ALA A 38 8.94 33.25 40.71
CA ALA A 38 7.52 33.48 40.49
C ALA A 38 6.98 32.67 39.31
N LEU A 39 7.72 32.64 38.18
CA LEU A 39 7.40 31.89 37.00
C LEU A 39 7.35 30.39 37.30
N ALA A 40 8.34 29.83 37.99
CA ALA A 40 8.41 28.43 38.35
C ALA A 40 7.25 27.94 39.21
N ARG A 41 6.60 28.83 39.99
CA ARG A 41 5.42 28.52 40.78
C ARG A 41 4.12 28.42 39.95
N MET A 42 4.11 28.98 38.72
CA MET A 42 2.92 28.95 37.90
C MET A 42 2.68 27.55 37.33
N THR A 43 1.40 27.17 37.16
CA THR A 43 0.99 25.96 36.48
C THR A 43 0.31 26.33 35.17
N VAL A 44 0.85 25.80 34.03
CA VAL A 44 0.29 26.03 32.71
C VAL A 44 -0.29 24.72 32.18
N VAL A 45 -1.60 24.70 31.98
CA VAL A 45 -2.34 23.56 31.42
C VAL A 45 -2.49 23.77 29.92
N LEU A 46 -1.97 22.83 29.12
CA LEU A 46 -1.94 22.86 27.66
C LEU A 46 -2.67 21.65 27.08
N PRO A 47 -3.19 21.70 25.85
CA PRO A 47 -3.94 20.58 25.27
C PRO A 47 -3.08 19.34 25.04
N THR A 48 -1.81 19.50 24.68
CA THR A 48 -0.93 18.38 24.27
C THR A 48 0.47 18.48 24.89
N ARG A 49 1.17 17.33 25.01
CA ARG A 49 2.60 17.29 25.40
C ARG A 49 3.49 18.08 24.45
N ARG A 50 3.12 18.16 23.17
CA ARG A 50 3.87 18.92 22.18
C ARG A 50 3.78 20.42 22.43
N ALA A 51 2.59 20.91 22.73
CA ALA A 51 2.40 22.31 23.14
C ALA A 51 3.23 22.65 24.38
N ALA A 52 3.33 21.73 25.35
CA ALA A 52 4.18 21.90 26.53
C ALA A 52 5.68 22.02 26.18
N ARG A 53 6.17 21.17 25.28
CA ARG A 53 7.55 21.28 24.76
C ARG A 53 7.76 22.56 23.97
N GLY A 54 6.82 22.90 23.08
CA GLY A 54 6.87 24.14 22.30
C GLY A 54 6.89 25.39 23.19
N LEU A 55 6.19 25.38 24.34
CA LEU A 55 6.27 26.47 25.31
C LEU A 55 7.65 26.58 25.95
N ALA A 56 8.30 25.45 26.27
CA ALA A 56 9.68 25.47 26.76
C ALA A 56 10.66 26.05 25.72
N GLU A 57 10.47 25.69 24.44
CA GLU A 57 11.25 26.26 23.34
C GLU A 57 10.94 27.75 23.13
N ALA A 58 9.70 28.21 23.34
CA ALA A 58 9.33 29.61 23.29
C ALA A 58 10.03 30.43 24.40
N PHE A 59 10.10 29.88 25.61
CA PHE A 59 10.88 30.51 26.67
C PHE A 59 12.38 30.59 26.34
N LEU A 60 12.95 29.56 25.73
CA LEU A 60 14.34 29.55 25.30
C LEU A 60 14.61 30.62 24.23
N ARG A 61 13.69 30.86 23.30
CA ARG A 61 13.77 31.97 22.34
C ARG A 61 13.64 33.31 23.04
N LEU A 62 12.71 33.45 23.98
CA LEU A 62 12.49 34.68 24.73
C LEU A 62 13.71 35.12 25.52
N THR A 63 14.47 34.15 26.05
CA THR A 63 15.69 34.41 26.84
C THR A 63 16.96 34.36 26.01
N GLU A 64 16.89 34.28 24.68
CA GLU A 64 18.04 34.15 23.80
C GLU A 64 19.01 33.03 24.20
N GLY A 65 18.44 31.89 24.63
CA GLY A 65 19.20 30.71 25.06
C GLY A 65 19.72 30.74 26.49
N ARG A 66 19.41 31.77 27.29
CA ARG A 66 19.80 31.80 28.70
C ARG A 66 18.98 30.79 29.53
N PRO A 67 19.58 30.15 30.53
CA PRO A 67 18.87 29.26 31.45
C PRO A 67 17.74 29.99 32.18
N LEU A 68 16.56 29.33 32.25
CA LEU A 68 15.38 29.85 32.92
C LEU A 68 14.69 28.69 33.70
N LEU A 69 14.18 29.02 34.89
CA LEU A 69 13.28 28.13 35.62
C LEU A 69 11.90 28.21 34.96
N LEU A 70 11.48 27.08 34.35
CA LEU A 70 10.22 27.01 33.62
C LEU A 70 9.00 26.85 34.55
N PRO A 71 7.81 27.29 34.13
CA PRO A 71 6.58 27.00 34.83
C PRO A 71 6.28 25.48 34.75
N ARG A 72 5.52 24.98 35.68
CA ARG A 72 5.01 23.60 35.61
C ARG A 72 4.05 23.49 34.44
N THR A 73 4.45 22.78 33.39
CA THR A 73 3.61 22.55 32.22
C THR A 73 2.97 21.17 32.29
N ILE A 74 1.67 21.08 32.06
CA ILE A 74 0.89 19.84 32.16
C ILE A 74 -0.01 19.70 30.93
N ALA A 75 0.04 18.54 30.25
CA ALA A 75 -0.94 18.23 29.22
C ALA A 75 -2.31 17.92 29.85
N LEU A 76 -3.40 18.36 29.20
CA LEU A 76 -4.76 18.30 29.76
C LEU A 76 -5.19 16.86 30.14
N ALA A 77 -4.77 15.87 29.35
CA ALA A 77 -5.01 14.46 29.64
C ALA A 77 -4.21 13.95 30.85
N GLU A 78 -3.03 14.51 31.14
CA GLU A 78 -2.16 14.14 32.25
C GLU A 78 -2.48 14.91 33.51
N ALA A 79 -3.03 16.14 33.35
CA ALA A 79 -3.46 16.97 34.46
C ALA A 79 -4.48 16.25 35.39
N ALA A 80 -5.15 15.27 34.85
CA ALA A 80 -6.14 14.50 35.60
C ALA A 80 -5.50 13.43 36.52
N ASP A 81 -4.44 12.73 36.09
CA ASP A 81 -3.93 11.56 36.81
C ASP A 81 -3.01 11.90 37.98
N GLU A 82 -1.92 12.61 37.77
CA GLU A 82 -0.93 12.89 38.81
C GLU A 82 -1.47 13.74 39.95
N GLY A 83 -2.28 14.73 39.58
CA GLY A 83 -2.76 15.65 40.60
C GLY A 83 -3.87 15.09 41.49
N VAL A 84 -4.60 14.10 41.07
CA VAL A 84 -5.64 13.41 41.86
C VAL A 84 -4.97 12.50 42.86
N ILE A 85 -3.93 11.77 42.47
CA ILE A 85 -3.16 10.88 43.36
C ILE A 85 -2.39 11.69 44.42
N LEU A 86 -1.71 12.78 44.01
CA LEU A 86 -0.94 13.63 44.89
C LEU A 86 -1.82 14.43 45.89
N ALA A 87 -3.07 14.72 45.48
CA ALA A 87 -4.02 15.41 46.37
C ALA A 87 -4.76 14.48 47.35
N GLY A 88 -4.47 13.17 47.35
CA GLY A 88 -5.14 12.19 48.22
C GLY A 88 -6.64 12.04 47.93
N LEU A 89 -7.08 12.37 46.70
CA LEU A 89 -8.46 12.22 46.29
C LEU A 89 -8.77 10.78 45.89
N GLU A 90 -10.02 10.35 46.06
CA GLU A 90 -10.49 9.05 45.54
C GLU A 90 -10.28 8.99 44.02
N ALA A 91 -9.33 8.17 43.62
CA ALA A 91 -9.09 7.92 42.20
C ALA A 91 -10.09 6.91 41.67
N PRO A 92 -10.70 7.13 40.49
CA PRO A 92 -11.53 6.11 39.87
C PRO A 92 -10.67 4.88 39.51
N PRO A 93 -11.29 3.69 39.32
CA PRO A 93 -10.57 2.47 38.96
C PRO A 93 -9.60 2.69 37.78
N PRO A 94 -8.52 1.89 37.70
CA PRO A 94 -7.58 2.01 36.59
C PRO A 94 -8.26 1.76 35.23
N ALA A 95 -7.77 2.43 34.18
CA ALA A 95 -8.32 2.23 32.86
C ALA A 95 -7.95 0.85 32.32
N VAL A 96 -8.87 0.19 31.63
CA VAL A 96 -8.57 -1.01 30.83
C VAL A 96 -7.62 -0.65 29.69
N GLY A 97 -6.59 -1.49 29.46
CA GLY A 97 -5.67 -1.33 28.32
C GLY A 97 -6.40 -1.44 26.98
N ALA A 98 -5.97 -0.68 25.98
CA ALA A 98 -6.67 -0.56 24.69
C ALA A 98 -6.91 -1.90 23.98
N LEU A 99 -5.86 -2.74 23.86
CA LEU A 99 -6.01 -4.07 23.26
C LEU A 99 -6.86 -5.02 24.10
N ARG A 100 -6.69 -5.01 25.42
CA ARG A 100 -7.50 -5.83 26.33
C ARG A 100 -8.98 -5.47 26.22
N ARG A 101 -9.27 -4.16 26.12
CA ARG A 101 -10.62 -3.63 25.88
C ARG A 101 -11.18 -4.16 24.57
N GLN A 102 -10.43 -4.01 23.49
CA GLN A 102 -10.84 -4.44 22.15
C GLN A 102 -11.05 -5.97 22.09
N ALA A 103 -10.17 -6.76 22.69
CA ALA A 103 -10.28 -8.21 22.75
C ALA A 103 -11.51 -8.68 23.56
N ALA A 104 -11.77 -8.04 24.71
CA ALA A 104 -12.95 -8.34 25.53
C ALA A 104 -14.25 -7.98 24.81
N LEU A 105 -14.31 -6.81 24.15
CA LEU A 105 -15.45 -6.42 23.31
C LEU A 105 -15.61 -7.36 22.11
N ALA A 106 -14.51 -7.75 21.45
CA ALA A 106 -14.54 -8.69 20.34
C ALA A 106 -15.11 -10.05 20.74
N ARG A 107 -14.83 -10.53 21.94
CA ARG A 107 -15.45 -11.76 22.47
C ARG A 107 -16.97 -11.63 22.58
N LEU A 108 -17.46 -10.48 23.05
CA LEU A 108 -18.92 -10.22 23.16
C LEU A 108 -19.58 -10.14 21.78
N VAL A 109 -18.94 -9.43 20.84
CA VAL A 109 -19.40 -9.33 19.44
C VAL A 109 -19.42 -10.70 18.77
N LEU A 110 -18.33 -11.46 18.90
CA LEU A 110 -18.19 -12.80 18.28
C LEU A 110 -19.21 -13.79 18.82
N ALA A 111 -19.48 -13.79 20.13
CA ALA A 111 -20.48 -14.65 20.73
C ALA A 111 -21.87 -14.42 20.13
N LYS A 112 -22.20 -13.18 19.79
CA LYS A 112 -23.45 -12.78 19.20
C LYS A 112 -23.52 -13.09 17.70
N GLU A 113 -22.45 -12.84 16.95
CA GLU A 113 -22.36 -13.18 15.51
C GLU A 113 -22.43 -14.70 15.30
N ARG A 114 -21.82 -15.50 16.19
CA ARG A 114 -21.95 -16.98 16.18
C ARG A 114 -23.40 -17.43 16.33
N ALA A 115 -24.16 -16.77 17.20
CA ALA A 115 -25.58 -17.04 17.36
C ALA A 115 -26.41 -16.70 16.11
N ALA A 116 -25.94 -15.76 15.29
CA ALA A 116 -26.54 -15.36 14.01
C ALA A 116 -26.02 -16.17 12.80
N GLY A 117 -25.06 -17.11 12.98
CA GLY A 117 -24.49 -17.94 11.93
C GLY A 117 -23.44 -17.25 11.04
N VAL A 118 -22.99 -16.05 11.42
CA VAL A 118 -21.97 -15.27 10.69
C VAL A 118 -20.87 -14.92 11.70
N ALA A 119 -19.76 -15.67 11.71
CA ALA A 119 -18.72 -15.43 12.68
C ALA A 119 -17.34 -15.42 12.02
N SER A 120 -16.71 -14.22 11.93
CA SER A 120 -15.30 -14.06 11.62
C SER A 120 -14.62 -13.32 12.75
N ALA A 121 -13.59 -13.93 13.36
CA ALA A 121 -12.93 -13.35 14.53
C ALA A 121 -12.20 -12.04 14.23
N ASP A 122 -11.64 -11.89 13.04
CA ASP A 122 -11.00 -10.67 12.58
C ASP A 122 -12.02 -9.55 12.32
N HIS A 123 -13.20 -9.87 11.80
CA HIS A 123 -14.30 -8.94 11.63
C HIS A 123 -14.81 -8.47 12.99
N ALA A 124 -15.08 -9.40 13.92
CA ALA A 124 -15.51 -9.08 15.27
C ALA A 124 -14.50 -8.19 16.03
N PHE A 125 -13.19 -8.43 15.81
CA PHE A 125 -12.14 -7.61 16.43
C PHE A 125 -12.10 -6.19 15.87
N ARG A 126 -12.30 -6.01 14.55
CA ARG A 126 -12.42 -4.67 13.94
C ARG A 126 -13.67 -3.94 14.41
N LEU A 127 -14.82 -4.62 14.40
CA LEU A 127 -16.06 -4.05 14.94
C LEU A 127 -15.95 -3.65 16.42
N ALA A 128 -15.22 -4.41 17.21
CA ALA A 128 -14.93 -4.06 18.59
C ALA A 128 -14.10 -2.78 18.74
N GLY A 129 -13.20 -2.51 17.79
CA GLY A 129 -12.46 -1.24 17.71
C GLY A 129 -13.38 -0.05 17.44
N GLU A 130 -14.28 -0.17 16.47
CA GLU A 130 -15.31 0.85 16.19
C GLU A 130 -16.26 1.04 17.37
N LEU A 131 -16.60 -0.05 18.06
CA LEU A 131 -17.40 0.02 19.28
C LEU A 131 -16.67 0.76 20.39
N ALA A 132 -15.40 0.48 20.59
CA ALA A 132 -14.59 1.18 21.57
C ALA A 132 -14.56 2.69 21.29
N THR A 133 -14.47 3.08 20.01
CA THR A 133 -14.54 4.48 19.58
C THR A 133 -15.89 5.11 19.92
N LEU A 134 -17.01 4.43 19.65
CA LEU A 134 -18.35 4.91 20.03
C LEU A 134 -18.51 5.06 21.54
N LEU A 135 -18.03 4.09 22.33
CA LEU A 135 -18.03 4.18 23.80
C LEU A 135 -17.22 5.37 24.30
N ASP A 136 -16.08 5.67 23.66
CA ASP A 136 -15.27 6.85 23.99
C ASP A 136 -16.01 8.15 23.69
N GLU A 137 -16.72 8.22 22.56
CA GLU A 137 -17.53 9.40 22.20
C GLU A 137 -18.67 9.59 23.19
N MET A 138 -19.41 8.51 23.51
CA MET A 138 -20.50 8.55 24.50
C MET A 138 -20.01 9.06 25.86
N ALA A 139 -18.87 8.55 26.33
CA ALA A 139 -18.30 8.96 27.59
C ALA A 139 -17.81 10.42 27.58
N ARG A 140 -17.18 10.86 26.47
CA ARG A 140 -16.70 12.24 26.30
C ARG A 140 -17.83 13.26 26.23
N GLU A 141 -18.92 12.93 25.51
CA GLU A 141 -20.11 13.79 25.43
C GLU A 141 -21.07 13.61 26.64
N GLU A 142 -20.74 12.69 27.53
CA GLU A 142 -21.55 12.38 28.74
C GLU A 142 -22.98 11.95 28.36
N ALA A 143 -23.13 11.28 27.21
CA ALA A 143 -24.40 10.80 26.71
C ALA A 143 -24.89 9.60 27.53
N ASP A 144 -26.16 9.65 27.99
CA ASP A 144 -26.76 8.59 28.80
C ASP A 144 -27.08 7.36 27.92
N PRO A 145 -26.44 6.20 28.15
CA PRO A 145 -26.73 4.97 27.42
C PRO A 145 -28.19 4.54 27.46
N ALA A 146 -28.95 4.88 28.50
CA ALA A 146 -30.37 4.56 28.61
C ALA A 146 -31.21 5.21 27.52
N ARG A 147 -30.78 6.35 26.96
CA ARG A 147 -31.46 7.05 25.86
C ARG A 147 -31.22 6.43 24.49
N LEU A 148 -30.40 5.39 24.38
CA LEU A 148 -30.16 4.68 23.12
C LEU A 148 -31.46 4.08 22.55
N ALA A 149 -32.36 3.61 23.40
CA ALA A 149 -33.66 3.09 23.00
C ALA A 149 -34.54 4.15 22.28
N ASP A 150 -34.51 5.38 22.78
CA ASP A 150 -35.33 6.49 22.23
C ASP A 150 -34.79 6.96 20.86
N ALA A 151 -33.47 6.88 20.66
CA ALA A 151 -32.86 7.22 19.39
C ALA A 151 -33.20 6.22 18.27
N ALA A 152 -33.71 5.09 18.66
CA ALA A 152 -34.02 3.90 17.92
C ALA A 152 -35.39 3.86 17.25
N GLU A 153 -36.42 4.23 17.95
CA GLU A 153 -37.79 4.09 17.49
C GLU A 153 -38.08 4.81 16.15
N ALA A 154 -37.19 5.66 15.71
CA ALA A 154 -37.36 6.48 14.52
C ALA A 154 -36.59 5.99 13.28
N ALA A 155 -35.86 4.88 13.34
CA ALA A 155 -35.11 4.32 12.22
C ALA A 155 -35.74 3.01 11.73
N HIS A 156 -35.76 2.78 10.41
CA HIS A 156 -36.39 1.64 9.73
C HIS A 156 -36.09 0.28 10.41
N ALA A 157 -37.13 -0.43 10.79
CA ALA A 157 -37.19 -1.51 11.79
C ALA A 157 -36.25 -2.73 11.56
N GLU A 158 -35.86 -3.06 10.34
CA GLU A 158 -35.15 -4.32 10.05
C GLU A 158 -33.63 -4.27 10.35
N HIS A 159 -32.99 -3.15 10.07
CA HIS A 159 -31.58 -2.91 10.41
C HIS A 159 -31.41 -2.70 11.92
N TRP A 160 -32.42 -2.24 12.57
CA TRP A 160 -32.46 -1.86 13.99
C TRP A 160 -32.53 -3.06 14.96
N LEU A 161 -33.22 -4.15 14.62
CA LEU A 161 -33.20 -5.35 15.49
C LEU A 161 -31.81 -5.94 15.68
N LYS A 162 -30.94 -5.85 14.65
CA LYS A 162 -29.51 -6.22 14.77
C LYS A 162 -28.75 -5.25 15.66
N THR A 163 -29.11 -3.98 15.65
CA THR A 163 -28.47 -2.91 16.45
C THR A 163 -28.92 -2.96 17.90
N ILE A 164 -30.22 -3.22 18.25
CA ILE A 164 -30.71 -3.35 19.62
C ILE A 164 -29.97 -4.46 20.38
N ALA A 165 -29.88 -5.62 19.76
CA ALA A 165 -29.18 -6.74 20.38
C ALA A 165 -27.70 -6.44 20.64
N PHE A 166 -27.10 -5.56 19.89
CA PHE A 166 -25.74 -5.04 20.09
C PHE A 166 -25.68 -4.01 21.22
N LEU A 167 -26.70 -3.18 21.37
CA LEU A 167 -26.79 -2.20 22.45
C LEU A 167 -26.83 -2.84 23.84
N GLU A 168 -27.30 -4.09 23.97
CA GLU A 168 -27.19 -4.85 25.22
C GLU A 168 -25.73 -5.07 25.65
N ILE A 169 -24.80 -5.17 24.67
CA ILE A 169 -23.36 -5.24 24.99
C ILE A 169 -22.96 -3.95 25.69
N VAL A 170 -23.34 -2.79 25.13
CA VAL A 170 -22.95 -1.47 25.64
C VAL A 170 -23.61 -1.15 26.98
N THR A 171 -24.90 -1.43 27.10
CA THR A 171 -25.70 -1.01 28.30
C THR A 171 -25.64 -1.97 29.48
N SER A 172 -25.33 -3.25 29.24
CA SER A 172 -25.39 -4.30 30.25
C SER A 172 -24.13 -5.12 30.40
N HIS A 173 -23.65 -5.74 29.29
CA HIS A 173 -22.53 -6.70 29.36
C HIS A 173 -21.19 -6.02 29.60
N TRP A 174 -20.90 -4.92 28.92
CA TRP A 174 -19.65 -4.20 29.05
C TRP A 174 -19.48 -3.52 30.41
N PRO A 175 -20.46 -2.77 30.96
CA PRO A 175 -20.37 -2.20 32.30
C PRO A 175 -20.18 -3.27 33.39
N ARG A 176 -20.89 -4.42 33.29
CA ARG A 176 -20.71 -5.54 34.21
C ARG A 176 -19.30 -6.10 34.16
N TRP A 177 -18.78 -6.32 32.93
CA TRP A 177 -17.41 -6.83 32.76
C TRP A 177 -16.37 -5.89 33.38
N LEU A 178 -16.51 -4.58 33.20
CA LEU A 178 -15.64 -3.59 33.84
C LEU A 178 -15.71 -3.67 35.38
N ALA A 179 -16.90 -3.73 35.95
CA ALA A 179 -17.11 -3.84 37.40
C ALA A 179 -16.50 -5.13 37.97
N ASP A 180 -16.73 -6.27 37.31
CA ASP A 180 -16.20 -7.59 37.72
C ASP A 180 -14.67 -7.64 37.70
N ASN A 181 -14.02 -6.83 36.87
CA ASN A 181 -12.55 -6.72 36.76
C ASN A 181 -11.96 -5.55 37.59
N GLY A 182 -12.78 -4.73 38.25
CA GLY A 182 -12.31 -3.54 38.94
C GLY A 182 -11.65 -2.50 38.03
N LEU A 183 -12.11 -2.37 36.78
CA LEU A 183 -11.56 -1.50 35.78
C LEU A 183 -12.57 -0.42 35.36
N ALA A 184 -12.07 0.64 34.76
CA ALA A 184 -12.87 1.70 34.15
C ALA A 184 -12.60 1.81 32.65
N ASP A 185 -13.59 2.30 31.92
CA ASP A 185 -13.41 2.69 30.51
C ASP A 185 -12.48 3.91 30.42
N PRO A 186 -11.50 3.96 29.50
CA PRO A 186 -10.49 5.03 29.44
C PRO A 186 -11.09 6.44 29.35
N ALA A 187 -12.08 6.65 28.50
CA ALA A 187 -12.69 7.96 28.32
C ALA A 187 -13.57 8.36 29.54
N ALA A 188 -14.34 7.43 30.08
CA ALA A 188 -15.13 7.65 31.28
C ALA A 188 -14.23 7.97 32.49
N ARG A 189 -13.10 7.26 32.64
CA ARG A 189 -12.10 7.55 33.68
C ARG A 189 -11.52 8.95 33.51
N LEU A 190 -11.17 9.38 32.28
CA LEU A 190 -10.69 10.74 32.04
C LEU A 190 -11.70 11.80 32.45
N VAL A 191 -12.98 11.64 32.11
CA VAL A 191 -14.06 12.55 32.51
C VAL A 191 -14.18 12.60 34.01
N ALA A 192 -14.17 11.45 34.70
CA ALA A 192 -14.25 11.37 36.16
C ALA A 192 -13.07 12.06 36.87
N LEU A 193 -11.85 11.93 36.33
CA LEU A 193 -10.66 12.59 36.84
C LEU A 193 -10.70 14.11 36.69
N LEU A 194 -11.13 14.60 35.48
CA LEU A 194 -11.32 16.03 35.24
C LEU A 194 -12.35 16.64 36.19
N GLU A 195 -13.45 15.91 36.43
CA GLU A 195 -14.51 16.34 37.33
C GLU A 195 -14.06 16.32 38.81
N SER A 196 -13.26 15.31 39.21
CA SER A 196 -12.66 15.26 40.54
C SER A 196 -11.71 16.44 40.77
N ARG A 197 -10.86 16.76 39.77
CA ARG A 197 -9.97 17.92 39.78
C ARG A 197 -10.75 19.22 39.89
N ARG A 198 -11.80 19.38 39.11
CA ARG A 198 -12.69 20.54 39.12
C ARG A 198 -13.26 20.78 40.53
N ARG A 199 -13.88 19.74 41.12
CA ARG A 199 -14.47 19.82 42.48
C ARG A 199 -13.41 20.12 43.54
N HIS A 200 -12.20 19.61 43.37
CA HIS A 200 -11.11 19.90 44.32
C HIS A 200 -10.73 21.38 44.23
N TRP A 201 -10.51 21.92 43.05
CA TRP A 201 -10.13 23.33 42.91
C TRP A 201 -11.25 24.31 43.32
N GLU A 202 -12.51 23.91 43.26
CA GLU A 202 -13.63 24.71 43.79
C GLU A 202 -13.62 24.74 45.31
N ARG A 203 -13.26 23.63 45.98
CA ARG A 203 -13.21 23.54 47.45
C ARG A 203 -11.91 24.10 48.01
N SER A 204 -10.82 23.88 47.33
CA SER A 204 -9.46 24.25 47.79
C SER A 204 -8.71 24.91 46.61
N PRO A 205 -8.97 26.19 46.32
CA PRO A 205 -8.32 26.90 45.24
C PRO A 205 -6.78 26.90 45.38
N PRO A 206 -6.02 26.63 44.30
CA PRO A 206 -4.56 26.75 44.31
C PRO A 206 -4.11 28.18 44.69
N GLU A 207 -3.10 28.30 45.54
CA GLU A 207 -2.48 29.59 45.89
C GLU A 207 -1.63 30.15 44.72
N SER A 208 -1.02 29.26 43.96
CA SER A 208 -0.21 29.59 42.79
C SER A 208 -1.06 29.79 41.53
N PRO A 209 -0.65 30.68 40.58
CA PRO A 209 -1.39 30.92 39.36
C PRO A 209 -1.57 29.65 38.50
N VAL A 210 -2.80 29.47 37.97
CA VAL A 210 -3.15 28.39 37.04
C VAL A 210 -3.65 28.98 35.74
N ILE A 211 -2.91 28.77 34.68
CA ILE A 211 -3.24 29.28 33.35
C ILE A 211 -3.58 28.10 32.43
N ALA A 212 -4.81 28.02 31.92
CA ALA A 212 -5.19 27.04 30.91
C ALA A 212 -5.20 27.71 29.54
N ALA A 213 -4.35 27.23 28.64
CA ALA A 213 -4.11 27.90 27.36
C ALA A 213 -4.24 26.96 26.15
N GLY A 214 -4.77 27.48 25.02
CA GLY A 214 -4.79 26.81 23.74
C GLY A 214 -5.84 25.71 23.54
N SER A 215 -6.81 25.57 24.43
CA SER A 215 -7.90 24.61 24.33
C SER A 215 -9.17 25.28 23.77
N THR A 216 -9.87 24.57 22.86
CA THR A 216 -11.20 24.97 22.38
C THR A 216 -12.35 24.39 23.22
N GLY A 217 -12.04 23.68 24.31
CA GLY A 217 -13.04 23.10 25.20
C GLY A 217 -13.84 21.94 24.57
N GLY A 218 -13.21 21.16 23.72
CA GLY A 218 -13.85 20.15 22.85
C GLY A 218 -14.85 19.22 23.52
N ILE A 219 -14.62 18.79 24.78
CA ILE A 219 -15.55 17.95 25.55
C ILE A 219 -16.14 18.70 26.74
N PRO A 220 -17.40 18.39 27.17
CA PRO A 220 -18.07 19.08 28.25
C PRO A 220 -17.28 19.19 29.56
N ALA A 221 -16.66 18.10 30.02
CA ALA A 221 -15.87 18.07 31.25
C ALA A 221 -14.67 19.04 31.20
N VAL A 222 -13.99 19.15 30.04
CA VAL A 222 -12.92 20.14 29.83
C VAL A 222 -13.46 21.54 29.90
N GLY A 223 -14.59 21.83 29.25
CA GLY A 223 -15.25 23.14 29.30
C GLY A 223 -15.59 23.57 30.74
N ARG A 224 -16.10 22.65 31.55
CA ARG A 224 -16.39 22.89 32.99
C ARG A 224 -15.11 23.15 33.80
N LEU A 225 -14.05 22.38 33.58
CA LEU A 225 -12.75 22.61 34.22
C LEU A 225 -12.20 23.99 33.85
N LEU A 226 -12.27 24.39 32.58
CA LEU A 226 -11.85 25.72 32.13
C LEU A 226 -12.68 26.82 32.79
N ALA A 227 -14.01 26.62 32.96
CA ALA A 227 -14.89 27.55 33.65
C ALA A 227 -14.48 27.72 35.13
N THR A 228 -14.06 26.65 35.78
CA THR A 228 -13.52 26.73 37.14
C THR A 228 -12.19 27.47 37.17
N VAL A 229 -11.24 27.15 36.25
CA VAL A 229 -9.96 27.84 36.13
C VAL A 229 -10.13 29.33 35.93
N ALA A 230 -11.05 29.76 35.04
CA ALA A 230 -11.33 31.18 34.78
C ALA A 230 -11.78 31.94 36.02
N ARG A 231 -12.32 31.27 37.05
CA ARG A 231 -12.85 31.85 38.28
C ARG A 231 -11.95 31.66 39.52
N LEU A 232 -10.82 30.95 39.36
CA LEU A 232 -9.83 30.83 40.44
C LEU A 232 -9.23 32.21 40.81
N PRO A 233 -8.83 32.42 42.06
CA PRO A 233 -8.23 33.70 42.52
C PRO A 233 -7.04 34.19 41.66
N ALA A 234 -6.22 33.27 41.21
CA ALA A 234 -5.11 33.53 40.31
C ALA A 234 -5.19 32.62 39.03
N GLY A 235 -6.40 32.44 38.50
CA GLY A 235 -6.65 31.64 37.33
C GLY A 235 -6.88 32.49 36.10
N ALA A 236 -6.53 31.93 34.94
CA ALA A 236 -6.84 32.51 33.63
C ALA A 236 -7.02 31.43 32.53
N VAL A 237 -7.88 31.72 31.55
CA VAL A 237 -8.08 30.90 30.36
C VAL A 237 -7.65 31.74 29.14
N VAL A 238 -6.77 31.15 28.29
CA VAL A 238 -6.25 31.80 27.09
C VAL A 238 -6.69 31.04 25.85
N LEU A 239 -7.60 31.63 25.09
CA LEU A 239 -8.19 31.01 23.92
C LEU A 239 -7.32 31.18 22.65
N PRO A 240 -7.27 30.17 21.76
CA PRO A 240 -6.51 30.29 20.49
C PRO A 240 -7.37 30.91 19.41
N GLY A 241 -7.03 32.10 18.89
CA GLY A 241 -7.60 32.66 17.66
C GLY A 241 -9.10 32.96 17.72
N LEU A 242 -9.63 33.45 18.85
CA LEU A 242 -10.99 33.98 18.89
C LEU A 242 -11.10 35.21 18.00
N ASP A 243 -12.07 35.21 17.10
CA ASP A 243 -12.35 36.34 16.22
C ASP A 243 -13.18 37.39 16.95
N LEU A 244 -12.49 38.47 17.35
CA LEU A 244 -13.12 39.61 17.99
C LEU A 244 -13.69 40.64 17.01
N ASP A 245 -13.24 40.62 15.74
CA ASP A 245 -13.61 41.57 14.69
C ASP A 245 -14.83 41.15 13.85
N MET A 246 -15.34 39.91 14.06
CA MET A 246 -16.54 39.44 13.36
C MET A 246 -17.77 40.21 13.80
N ASP A 247 -18.60 40.63 12.82
CA ASP A 247 -19.89 41.26 13.06
C ASP A 247 -20.80 40.40 13.98
N ALA A 248 -21.59 41.06 14.85
CA ALA A 248 -22.44 40.38 15.82
C ALA A 248 -23.50 39.48 15.13
N ALA A 249 -24.07 39.93 14.00
CA ALA A 249 -25.06 39.15 13.26
C ALA A 249 -24.41 37.88 12.63
N ALA A 250 -23.21 37.98 12.07
CA ALA A 250 -22.45 36.88 11.54
C ALA A 250 -22.04 35.89 12.67
N TRP A 251 -21.67 36.42 13.85
CA TRP A 251 -21.37 35.60 15.01
C TRP A 251 -22.57 34.77 15.48
N GLU A 252 -23.77 35.37 15.52
CA GLU A 252 -24.98 34.61 15.88
C GLU A 252 -25.34 33.54 14.85
N ALA A 253 -25.09 33.79 13.56
CA ALA A 253 -25.37 32.87 12.48
C ALA A 253 -24.36 31.69 12.35
N ILE A 254 -23.32 31.61 13.21
CA ILE A 254 -22.32 30.54 13.18
C ILE A 254 -22.99 29.18 13.42
N GLY A 255 -22.91 28.30 12.38
CA GLY A 255 -23.27 26.90 12.47
C GLY A 255 -22.09 26.01 12.93
N GLU A 256 -22.35 24.72 13.15
CA GLU A 256 -21.38 23.76 13.71
C GLU A 256 -20.14 23.57 12.85
N SER A 257 -20.23 23.71 11.52
CA SER A 257 -19.11 23.58 10.58
C SER A 257 -18.21 24.82 10.47
N HIS A 258 -18.54 25.90 11.19
CA HIS A 258 -17.77 27.15 11.16
C HIS A 258 -16.50 27.06 12.05
N PRO A 259 -15.37 27.68 11.68
CA PRO A 259 -14.13 27.67 12.45
C PRO A 259 -14.27 28.14 13.91
N GLN A 260 -15.18 29.07 14.20
CA GLN A 260 -15.40 29.63 15.54
C GLN A 260 -16.46 28.87 16.36
N ALA A 261 -17.10 27.82 15.81
CA ALA A 261 -18.20 27.12 16.49
C ALA A 261 -17.78 26.52 17.84
N GLY A 262 -16.59 25.92 17.91
CA GLY A 262 -16.02 25.36 19.14
C GLY A 262 -15.82 26.42 20.22
N LEU A 263 -15.24 27.56 19.85
CA LEU A 263 -15.01 28.67 20.77
C LEU A 263 -16.33 29.35 21.21
N LYS A 264 -17.31 29.49 20.31
CA LYS A 264 -18.64 30.00 20.65
C LYS A 264 -19.31 29.10 21.71
N ARG A 265 -19.27 27.78 21.53
CA ARG A 265 -19.78 26.82 22.53
C ARG A 265 -19.04 26.92 23.85
N LEU A 266 -17.70 27.07 23.82
CA LEU A 266 -16.90 27.22 25.02
C LEU A 266 -17.25 28.50 25.78
N LEU A 267 -17.36 29.63 25.10
CA LEU A 267 -17.77 30.90 25.73
C LEU A 267 -19.14 30.79 26.42
N GLY A 268 -20.11 30.13 25.79
CA GLY A 268 -21.40 29.83 26.40
C GLY A 268 -21.26 29.02 27.69
N ARG A 269 -20.37 28.02 27.73
CA ARG A 269 -20.08 27.22 28.95
C ARG A 269 -19.34 28.02 30.02
N LEU A 270 -18.47 28.95 29.65
CA LEU A 270 -17.77 29.87 30.55
C LEU A 270 -18.73 30.92 31.14
N GLY A 271 -19.84 31.17 30.45
CA GLY A 271 -20.75 32.25 30.77
C GLY A 271 -20.14 33.63 30.54
N VAL A 272 -19.39 33.78 29.43
CA VAL A 272 -18.65 34.99 29.06
C VAL A 272 -19.09 35.41 27.66
N ALA A 273 -19.46 36.67 27.47
CA ALA A 273 -19.71 37.23 26.16
C ALA A 273 -18.39 37.44 25.40
N ARG A 274 -18.45 37.37 24.06
CA ARG A 274 -17.26 37.52 23.22
C ARG A 274 -16.55 38.87 23.48
N GLU A 275 -17.30 39.91 23.68
CA GLU A 275 -16.88 41.26 23.92
C GLU A 275 -16.17 41.45 25.29
N GLU A 276 -16.39 40.52 26.20
CA GLU A 276 -15.72 40.50 27.52
C GLU A 276 -14.34 39.83 27.50
N VAL A 277 -14.03 39.09 26.40
CA VAL A 277 -12.71 38.42 26.21
C VAL A 277 -11.65 39.47 25.86
N ARG A 278 -10.58 39.47 26.65
CA ARG A 278 -9.49 40.46 26.50
C ARG A 278 -8.33 39.87 25.69
N PRO A 279 -7.60 40.69 24.91
CA PRO A 279 -6.33 40.24 24.33
C PRO A 279 -5.34 39.82 25.43
N TRP A 280 -4.60 38.72 25.20
CA TRP A 280 -3.54 38.28 26.12
C TRP A 280 -2.43 39.33 26.18
N PRO A 281 -1.99 39.72 27.38
CA PRO A 281 -0.87 40.65 27.53
C PRO A 281 0.40 40.03 26.96
N GLY A 282 1.05 40.61 25.96
CA GLY A 282 2.20 40.05 25.26
C GLY A 282 1.92 39.53 23.88
N ALA A 283 0.66 39.45 23.48
CA ALA A 283 0.27 39.22 22.09
C ALA A 283 0.60 40.48 21.26
N GLY A 284 1.83 40.60 20.79
CA GLY A 284 2.24 41.66 19.85
C GLY A 284 1.65 41.36 18.47
N ALA A 285 0.69 42.14 18.01
CA ALA A 285 0.22 42.03 16.62
C ALA A 285 1.26 42.61 15.67
N SER A 286 1.80 41.78 14.78
CA SER A 286 2.54 42.27 13.61
C SER A 286 1.53 42.73 12.56
N GLY A 287 1.53 43.97 12.14
CA GLY A 287 0.55 44.58 11.24
C GLY A 287 0.34 43.82 9.92
N ALA A 288 1.38 43.16 9.40
CA ALA A 288 1.33 42.37 8.16
C ALA A 288 0.46 41.10 8.29
N PHE A 289 0.44 40.46 9.46
CA PHE A 289 -0.34 39.23 9.70
C PHE A 289 -1.78 39.56 10.07
N ALA A 290 -2.07 40.69 10.68
CA ALA A 290 -3.42 41.11 10.98
C ALA A 290 -4.28 41.25 9.70
N ALA A 291 -3.68 41.70 8.59
CA ALA A 291 -4.36 41.73 7.31
C ALA A 291 -4.77 40.35 6.81
N ARG A 292 -3.89 39.35 6.97
CA ARG A 292 -4.19 37.96 6.58
C ARG A 292 -5.25 37.32 7.47
N ALA A 293 -5.16 37.49 8.77
CA ALA A 293 -6.18 37.00 9.71
C ALA A 293 -7.57 37.58 9.36
N ARG A 294 -7.66 38.86 9.01
CA ARG A 294 -8.90 39.48 8.52
C ARG A 294 -9.39 38.85 7.20
N VAL A 295 -8.51 38.61 6.23
CA VAL A 295 -8.89 37.93 4.98
C VAL A 295 -9.44 36.53 5.28
N VAL A 296 -8.78 35.74 6.13
CA VAL A 296 -9.21 34.41 6.54
C VAL A 296 -10.55 34.47 7.29
N SER A 297 -10.72 35.40 8.22
CA SER A 297 -12.00 35.63 8.90
C SER A 297 -13.14 35.93 7.90
N ARG A 298 -12.91 36.86 6.98
CA ARG A 298 -13.93 37.26 5.99
C ARG A 298 -14.25 36.13 5.00
N MET A 299 -13.28 35.41 4.50
CA MET A 299 -13.57 34.31 3.60
C MET A 299 -14.36 33.17 4.29
N MET A 300 -14.25 33.03 5.61
CA MET A 300 -14.93 31.97 6.39
C MET A 300 -16.32 32.38 6.90
N LEU A 301 -16.80 33.61 6.66
CA LEU A 301 -18.10 34.06 7.14
C LEU A 301 -19.25 33.08 6.80
N PRO A 302 -20.24 32.88 7.67
CA PRO A 302 -21.42 32.10 7.36
C PRO A 302 -22.20 32.70 6.18
N ALA A 303 -23.10 31.94 5.58
CA ALA A 303 -23.83 32.36 4.39
C ALA A 303 -24.58 33.70 4.59
N GLU A 304 -25.14 33.89 5.76
CA GLU A 304 -25.88 35.09 6.17
C GLU A 304 -24.96 36.33 6.23
N GLY A 305 -23.67 36.16 6.51
CA GLY A 305 -22.67 37.23 6.58
C GLY A 305 -21.93 37.50 5.26
N MET A 306 -22.15 36.71 4.19
CA MET A 306 -21.41 36.87 2.92
C MET A 306 -21.62 38.24 2.24
N GLY A 307 -22.69 39.00 2.57
CA GLY A 307 -22.87 40.39 2.12
C GLY A 307 -21.70 41.31 2.48
N ASP A 308 -21.01 41.03 3.57
CA ASP A 308 -19.86 41.80 4.03
C ASP A 308 -18.58 41.58 3.21
N TRP A 309 -18.54 40.58 2.32
CA TRP A 309 -17.46 40.45 1.34
C TRP A 309 -17.28 41.70 0.51
N ARG A 310 -18.37 42.37 0.15
CA ARG A 310 -18.36 43.64 -0.64
C ARG A 310 -17.81 44.85 0.11
N ARG A 311 -17.66 44.75 1.43
CA ARG A 311 -17.21 45.86 2.28
C ARG A 311 -15.71 45.82 2.57
N VAL A 312 -15.00 44.77 2.11
CA VAL A 312 -13.56 44.63 2.33
C VAL A 312 -12.79 45.47 1.31
N GLU A 313 -11.88 46.30 1.77
CA GLU A 313 -11.05 47.10 0.88
C GLU A 313 -10.07 46.22 0.09
N ARG A 314 -9.99 46.46 -1.24
CA ARG A 314 -9.08 45.68 -2.12
C ARG A 314 -7.62 45.70 -1.68
N GLU A 315 -7.16 46.82 -1.17
CA GLU A 315 -5.78 46.96 -0.68
C GLU A 315 -5.54 46.08 0.57
N ALA A 316 -6.48 46.01 1.48
CA ALA A 316 -6.43 45.12 2.63
C ALA A 316 -6.41 43.64 2.22
N VAL A 317 -7.14 43.25 1.16
CA VAL A 317 -7.06 41.89 0.61
C VAL A 317 -5.68 41.59 0.03
N ARG A 318 -5.12 42.50 -0.79
CA ARG A 318 -3.77 42.36 -1.34
C ARG A 318 -2.71 42.25 -0.25
N ALA A 319 -2.78 43.10 0.77
CA ALA A 319 -1.90 43.00 1.94
C ALA A 319 -2.05 41.67 2.68
N GLY A 320 -3.29 41.15 2.80
CA GLY A 320 -3.57 39.89 3.48
C GLY A 320 -3.09 38.66 2.75
N ILE A 321 -3.04 38.67 1.41
CA ILE A 321 -2.52 37.51 0.62
C ILE A 321 -1.00 37.62 0.34
N ALA A 322 -0.35 38.69 0.74
CA ALA A 322 1.10 38.85 0.59
C ALA A 322 1.83 37.68 1.27
N GLY A 323 2.73 37.00 0.54
CA GLY A 323 3.44 35.80 1.02
C GLY A 323 2.61 34.52 1.03
N LEU A 324 1.40 34.53 0.45
CA LEU A 324 0.59 33.35 0.24
C LEU A 324 0.74 32.87 -1.21
N GLY A 325 1.29 31.69 -1.43
CA GLY A 325 1.43 31.05 -2.74
C GLY A 325 0.59 29.80 -2.86
N ARG A 326 0.19 29.45 -4.11
CA ARG A 326 -0.54 28.21 -4.41
C ARG A 326 0.11 27.44 -5.55
N ILE A 327 0.10 26.13 -5.45
CA ILE A 327 0.60 25.22 -6.46
C ILE A 327 -0.37 24.04 -6.62
N ASP A 328 -0.89 23.89 -7.84
CA ASP A 328 -1.69 22.76 -8.28
C ASP A 328 -0.78 21.83 -9.12
N ALA A 329 -0.12 20.88 -8.48
CA ALA A 329 0.75 19.89 -9.12
C ALA A 329 -0.05 18.89 -9.99
N ALA A 330 0.60 18.30 -10.99
CA ALA A 330 -0.05 17.34 -11.87
C ALA A 330 -0.46 16.07 -11.12
N ASP A 331 0.41 15.57 -10.24
CA ASP A 331 0.17 14.41 -9.39
C ASP A 331 0.84 14.54 -8.00
N GLN A 332 0.65 13.52 -7.18
CA GLN A 332 1.17 13.48 -5.81
C GLN A 332 2.70 13.42 -5.71
N ASN A 333 3.41 12.98 -6.75
CA ASN A 333 4.86 12.92 -6.75
C ASN A 333 5.47 14.29 -7.07
N GLU A 334 4.90 14.99 -8.06
CA GLU A 334 5.25 16.38 -8.36
C GLU A 334 4.95 17.29 -7.15
N GLU A 335 3.80 17.11 -6.49
CA GLU A 335 3.46 17.83 -5.26
C GLU A 335 4.51 17.60 -4.17
N ALA A 336 4.85 16.34 -3.90
CA ALA A 336 5.83 15.99 -2.88
C ALA A 336 7.23 16.56 -3.17
N LEU A 337 7.65 16.56 -4.43
CA LEU A 337 8.93 17.13 -4.85
C LEU A 337 8.96 18.64 -4.69
N VAL A 338 7.89 19.34 -5.08
CA VAL A 338 7.73 20.79 -4.89
C VAL A 338 7.83 21.18 -3.42
N ILE A 339 7.11 20.45 -2.55
CA ILE A 339 7.16 20.67 -1.10
C ILE A 339 8.59 20.46 -0.58
N ALA A 340 9.26 19.39 -0.99
CA ALA A 340 10.63 19.09 -0.56
C ALA A 340 11.62 20.16 -1.02
N LEU A 341 11.48 20.69 -2.22
CA LEU A 341 12.29 21.79 -2.75
C LEU A 341 12.09 23.09 -1.96
N ALA A 342 10.83 23.45 -1.67
CA ALA A 342 10.54 24.63 -0.86
C ALA A 342 11.09 24.51 0.58
N MET A 343 10.95 23.30 1.20
CA MET A 343 11.53 23.02 2.52
C MET A 343 13.06 23.07 2.50
N ARG A 344 13.70 22.52 1.45
CA ARG A 344 15.15 22.57 1.27
C ARG A 344 15.63 24.02 1.13
N ALA A 345 14.96 24.80 0.29
CA ALA A 345 15.32 26.22 0.07
C ALA A 345 15.22 27.05 1.36
N ALA A 346 14.30 26.74 2.26
CA ALA A 346 14.20 27.41 3.56
C ALA A 346 15.49 27.24 4.40
N LEU A 347 16.25 26.16 4.20
CA LEU A 347 17.51 25.93 4.91
C LEU A 347 18.66 26.86 4.48
N GLU A 348 18.57 27.47 3.30
CA GLU A 348 19.57 28.42 2.80
C GLU A 348 19.59 29.74 3.62
N THR A 349 18.47 30.03 4.29
CA THR A 349 18.40 31.18 5.21
C THR A 349 18.69 30.71 6.64
N PRO A 350 19.73 31.26 7.30
CA PRO A 350 20.04 30.91 8.68
C PRO A 350 18.86 31.14 9.63
N GLY A 351 18.60 30.19 10.52
CA GLY A 351 17.53 30.28 11.52
C GLY A 351 16.11 30.04 10.99
N ARG A 352 15.88 30.07 9.69
CA ARG A 352 14.53 29.85 9.10
C ARG A 352 14.07 28.42 9.28
N ARG A 353 12.85 28.25 9.79
CA ARG A 353 12.17 26.95 9.97
C ARG A 353 11.11 26.80 8.90
N ALA A 354 10.91 25.55 8.44
CA ALA A 354 9.82 25.21 7.54
C ALA A 354 9.03 24.01 8.06
N ALA A 355 7.72 24.06 7.90
CA ALA A 355 6.82 23.00 8.32
C ALA A 355 5.83 22.64 7.22
N LEU A 356 5.76 21.35 6.88
CA LEU A 356 4.62 20.78 6.16
C LEU A 356 3.52 20.42 7.16
N VAL A 357 2.30 20.87 6.92
CA VAL A 357 1.10 20.47 7.66
C VAL A 357 0.20 19.67 6.73
N THR A 358 -0.05 18.42 7.05
CA THR A 358 -0.92 17.56 6.24
C THR A 358 -1.51 16.42 7.06
N PRO A 359 -2.81 16.10 6.89
CA PRO A 359 -3.41 14.86 7.41
C PRO A 359 -3.05 13.65 6.54
N ASP A 360 -2.57 13.88 5.29
CA ASP A 360 -2.21 12.81 4.36
C ASP A 360 -0.83 12.22 4.69
N ARG A 361 -0.85 11.01 5.30
CA ARG A 361 0.36 10.29 5.66
C ARG A 361 1.13 9.75 4.44
N ALA A 362 0.44 9.51 3.32
CA ALA A 362 1.10 9.07 2.09
C ALA A 362 1.89 10.23 1.46
N LEU A 363 1.32 11.43 1.43
CA LEU A 363 2.04 12.64 1.02
C LEU A 363 3.24 12.92 1.94
N ALA A 364 3.06 12.84 3.26
CA ALA A 364 4.15 13.02 4.23
C ALA A 364 5.32 12.04 3.98
N ALA A 365 5.02 10.77 3.69
CA ALA A 365 6.03 9.76 3.36
C ALA A 365 6.74 10.07 2.02
N ARG A 366 6.01 10.53 0.98
CA ARG A 366 6.59 10.94 -0.30
C ARG A 366 7.50 12.16 -0.14
N VAL A 367 7.09 13.16 0.63
CA VAL A 367 7.92 14.34 0.94
C VAL A 367 9.19 13.93 1.69
N SER A 368 9.08 13.03 2.68
CA SER A 368 10.25 12.50 3.38
C SER A 368 11.21 11.77 2.43
N ALA A 369 10.70 11.00 1.47
CA ALA A 369 11.49 10.34 0.44
C ALA A 369 12.14 11.34 -0.52
N ALA A 370 11.43 12.40 -0.93
CA ALA A 370 11.97 13.46 -1.77
C ALA A 370 13.07 14.27 -1.06
N LEU A 371 12.91 14.57 0.24
CA LEU A 371 13.94 15.21 1.06
C LEU A 371 15.19 14.33 1.21
N ALA A 372 15.02 13.01 1.31
CA ALA A 372 16.13 12.06 1.39
C ALA A 372 17.05 12.11 0.14
N ARG A 373 16.51 12.49 -1.04
CA ARG A 373 17.28 12.76 -2.26
C ARG A 373 18.37 13.82 -2.05
N PHE A 374 18.10 14.76 -1.15
CA PHE A 374 19.03 15.83 -0.78
C PHE A 374 19.81 15.53 0.51
N GLY A 375 19.75 14.28 1.02
CA GLY A 375 20.39 13.92 2.30
C GLY A 375 19.72 14.52 3.53
N ILE A 376 18.49 15.02 3.40
CA ILE A 376 17.76 15.73 4.46
C ILE A 376 16.69 14.81 5.06
N ARG A 377 16.57 14.83 6.39
CA ARG A 377 15.46 14.20 7.13
C ARG A 377 14.71 15.28 7.90
N ALA A 378 13.41 15.37 7.70
CA ALA A 378 12.54 16.22 8.51
C ALA A 378 12.11 15.51 9.80
N ASP A 379 11.75 16.30 10.83
CA ASP A 379 11.11 15.79 12.06
C ASP A 379 9.62 15.51 11.78
N ASP A 380 9.31 14.26 11.51
CA ASP A 380 7.93 13.82 11.32
C ASP A 380 7.26 13.51 12.66
N SER A 381 6.40 14.42 13.09
CA SER A 381 5.74 14.36 14.39
C SER A 381 4.66 13.30 14.51
N ALA A 382 4.02 12.91 13.41
CA ALA A 382 3.00 11.88 13.42
C ALA A 382 3.64 10.48 13.45
N GLY A 383 4.91 10.35 13.02
CA GLY A 383 5.62 9.08 13.02
C GLY A 383 5.25 8.20 11.82
N ARG A 384 5.66 6.96 11.88
CA ARG A 384 5.41 5.94 10.85
C ARG A 384 4.55 4.82 11.42
N PRO A 385 3.46 4.40 10.76
CA PRO A 385 2.67 3.25 11.22
C PRO A 385 3.54 2.03 11.48
N LEU A 386 3.37 1.39 12.63
CA LEU A 386 4.18 0.22 13.02
C LEU A 386 4.13 -0.88 11.95
N GLY A 387 2.95 -1.13 11.36
CA GLY A 387 2.78 -2.11 10.29
C GLY A 387 3.55 -1.80 9.00
N ALA A 388 4.00 -0.54 8.80
CA ALA A 388 4.82 -0.10 7.66
C ALA A 388 6.33 -0.03 7.98
N THR A 389 6.73 -0.34 9.23
CA THR A 389 8.14 -0.41 9.62
C THR A 389 8.75 -1.77 9.21
N PRO A 390 10.08 -1.88 9.10
CA PRO A 390 10.70 -3.16 8.75
C PRO A 390 10.25 -4.34 9.61
N PRO A 391 10.24 -4.29 10.97
CA PRO A 391 9.74 -5.40 11.78
C PRO A 391 8.25 -5.66 11.57
N GLY A 392 7.42 -4.62 11.40
CA GLY A 392 5.99 -4.78 11.13
C GLY A 392 5.73 -5.46 9.78
N VAL A 393 6.40 -5.02 8.72
CA VAL A 393 6.31 -5.65 7.38
C VAL A 393 6.77 -7.10 7.43
N TYR A 394 7.88 -7.39 8.10
CA TYR A 394 8.41 -8.74 8.24
C TYR A 394 7.42 -9.70 8.91
N LEU A 395 6.84 -9.29 10.04
CA LEU A 395 5.86 -10.08 10.79
C LEU A 395 4.59 -10.34 9.96
N ARG A 396 4.09 -9.34 9.24
CA ARG A 396 2.93 -9.46 8.36
C ARG A 396 3.19 -10.40 7.18
N LEU A 397 4.35 -10.27 6.52
CA LEU A 397 4.76 -11.18 5.45
C LEU A 397 4.88 -12.62 5.93
N LEU A 398 5.38 -12.85 7.16
CA LEU A 398 5.49 -14.18 7.74
C LEU A 398 4.12 -14.83 7.94
N VAL A 399 3.17 -14.10 8.52
CA VAL A 399 1.80 -14.59 8.71
C VAL A 399 1.13 -14.87 7.38
N THR A 400 1.24 -13.96 6.40
CA THR A 400 0.68 -14.14 5.06
C THR A 400 1.28 -15.37 4.37
N ALA A 401 2.60 -15.53 4.39
CA ALA A 401 3.26 -16.68 3.76
C ALA A 401 2.83 -18.01 4.39
N CYS A 402 2.64 -18.06 5.71
CA CYS A 402 2.18 -19.26 6.40
C CYS A 402 0.69 -19.54 6.13
N ALA A 403 -0.16 -18.53 6.18
CA ALA A 403 -1.60 -18.66 5.91
C ALA A 403 -1.89 -19.11 4.47
N GLU A 404 -1.11 -18.61 3.50
CA GLU A 404 -1.17 -19.05 2.11
C GLU A 404 -0.35 -20.32 1.83
N ARG A 405 -0.01 -21.06 2.89
CA ARG A 405 0.67 -22.35 2.82
C ARG A 405 1.93 -22.31 1.94
N LEU A 406 2.75 -21.27 2.12
CA LEU A 406 4.02 -21.02 1.41
C LEU A 406 3.86 -20.84 -0.10
N ALA A 407 2.80 -20.17 -0.53
CA ALA A 407 2.64 -19.76 -1.94
C ALA A 407 3.87 -18.97 -2.41
N PRO A 408 4.32 -19.10 -3.67
CA PRO A 408 5.58 -18.56 -4.17
C PRO A 408 5.77 -17.06 -3.93
N VAL A 409 4.75 -16.24 -4.17
CA VAL A 409 4.85 -14.78 -4.08
C VAL A 409 5.04 -14.30 -2.62
N PRO A 410 4.14 -14.63 -1.66
CA PRO A 410 4.32 -14.21 -0.27
C PRO A 410 5.54 -14.86 0.39
N LEU A 411 5.85 -16.11 0.05
CA LEU A 411 7.06 -16.76 0.53
C LEU A 411 8.32 -16.02 0.08
N LEU A 412 8.40 -15.69 -1.19
CA LEU A 412 9.59 -15.00 -1.72
C LEU A 412 9.70 -13.56 -1.17
N ALA A 413 8.58 -12.86 -0.97
CA ALA A 413 8.55 -11.56 -0.32
C ALA A 413 9.13 -11.63 1.11
N LEU A 414 8.71 -12.65 1.89
CA LEU A 414 9.24 -12.91 3.23
C LEU A 414 10.74 -13.22 3.19
N LEU A 415 11.19 -14.13 2.32
CA LEU A 415 12.58 -14.57 2.26
C LEU A 415 13.54 -13.50 1.74
N LYS A 416 13.06 -12.56 0.93
CA LYS A 416 13.84 -11.40 0.45
C LYS A 416 13.87 -10.24 1.45
N HIS A 417 13.07 -10.29 2.51
CA HIS A 417 13.07 -9.28 3.54
C HIS A 417 14.43 -9.21 4.27
N PRO A 418 14.96 -8.01 4.57
CA PRO A 418 16.28 -7.85 5.21
C PRO A 418 16.46 -8.61 6.53
N LEU A 419 15.40 -8.79 7.31
CA LEU A 419 15.41 -9.51 8.58
C LEU A 419 15.44 -11.04 8.42
N ALA A 420 15.10 -11.60 7.25
CA ALA A 420 15.13 -13.04 7.04
C ALA A 420 16.59 -13.52 6.84
N SER A 421 17.00 -14.51 7.62
CA SER A 421 18.38 -15.07 7.59
C SER A 421 18.44 -16.59 7.81
N GLY A 422 17.40 -17.21 8.35
CA GLY A 422 17.25 -18.68 8.46
C GLY A 422 18.39 -19.40 9.19
N GLY A 423 19.05 -18.74 10.14
CA GLY A 423 20.22 -19.27 10.85
C GLY A 423 21.53 -19.17 10.05
N MET A 424 21.55 -18.41 8.96
CA MET A 424 22.71 -18.23 8.08
C MET A 424 23.21 -16.78 8.10
N ARG A 425 24.46 -16.60 7.64
CA ARG A 425 24.97 -15.24 7.36
C ARG A 425 24.05 -14.55 6.33
N PRO A 426 23.59 -13.31 6.54
CA PRO A 426 22.57 -12.67 5.69
C PRO A 426 22.90 -12.67 4.18
N GLY A 427 24.17 -12.41 3.80
CA GLY A 427 24.60 -12.46 2.40
C GLY A 427 24.51 -13.87 1.78
N ARG A 428 24.85 -14.90 2.56
CA ARG A 428 24.71 -16.32 2.14
C ARG A 428 23.25 -16.74 2.00
N PHE A 429 22.41 -16.33 2.93
CA PHE A 429 20.98 -16.62 2.87
C PHE A 429 20.35 -16.00 1.63
N ARG A 430 20.60 -14.72 1.37
CA ARG A 430 20.09 -14.02 0.16
C ARG A 430 20.55 -14.68 -1.13
N ALA A 431 21.81 -15.11 -1.22
CA ALA A 431 22.31 -15.84 -2.38
C ALA A 431 21.61 -17.21 -2.52
N ALA A 432 21.38 -17.92 -1.42
CA ALA A 432 20.65 -19.20 -1.43
C ALA A 432 19.18 -19.01 -1.85
N VAL A 433 18.51 -17.97 -1.37
CA VAL A 433 17.12 -17.64 -1.75
C VAL A 433 17.00 -17.34 -3.25
N ARG A 434 17.95 -16.61 -3.85
CA ARG A 434 17.93 -16.36 -5.31
C ARG A 434 18.03 -17.67 -6.11
N LEU A 435 18.89 -18.60 -5.66
CA LEU A 435 19.02 -19.89 -6.31
C LEU A 435 17.79 -20.79 -6.08
N PHE A 436 17.20 -20.73 -4.89
CA PHE A 436 15.96 -21.42 -4.55
C PHE A 436 14.78 -20.89 -5.40
N GLU A 437 14.68 -19.57 -5.56
CA GLU A 437 13.69 -18.94 -6.44
C GLU A 437 13.77 -19.50 -7.85
N LEU A 438 14.97 -19.51 -8.44
CA LEU A 438 15.18 -19.96 -9.81
C LEU A 438 14.97 -21.47 -9.98
N ALA A 439 15.25 -22.25 -8.95
CA ALA A 439 15.17 -23.70 -9.03
C ALA A 439 13.75 -24.25 -8.78
N LEU A 440 12.93 -23.59 -7.94
CA LEU A 440 11.69 -24.18 -7.44
C LEU A 440 10.46 -23.27 -7.48
N LEU A 441 10.61 -21.93 -7.46
CA LEU A 441 9.47 -21.04 -7.33
C LEU A 441 9.03 -20.39 -8.64
N ARG A 442 9.93 -20.38 -9.63
CA ARG A 442 9.63 -19.85 -10.96
C ARG A 442 9.05 -20.92 -11.87
N GLY A 443 8.06 -20.54 -12.66
CA GLY A 443 7.27 -21.44 -13.49
C GLY A 443 6.07 -21.98 -12.73
N GLN A 444 5.78 -23.25 -12.90
CA GLN A 444 4.61 -23.88 -12.28
C GLN A 444 4.66 -23.86 -10.75
N ARG A 445 3.53 -23.50 -10.14
CA ARG A 445 3.38 -23.41 -8.68
C ARG A 445 3.64 -24.77 -8.00
N PRO A 446 4.53 -24.85 -7.00
CA PRO A 446 4.67 -26.02 -6.15
C PRO A 446 3.37 -26.32 -5.39
N ALA A 447 3.16 -27.58 -5.02
CA ALA A 447 2.09 -27.94 -4.12
C ALA A 447 2.23 -27.22 -2.76
N PRO A 448 1.10 -26.98 -2.04
CA PRO A 448 1.12 -26.17 -0.82
C PRO A 448 1.99 -26.76 0.31
N GLY A 449 2.61 -25.88 1.11
CA GLY A 449 3.34 -26.22 2.32
C GLY A 449 4.75 -26.76 2.09
N ILE A 450 5.40 -27.16 3.18
CA ILE A 450 6.78 -27.69 3.16
C ILE A 450 6.86 -28.96 2.31
N ALA A 451 5.89 -29.86 2.45
CA ALA A 451 5.86 -31.10 1.67
C ALA A 451 5.79 -30.83 0.16
N GLY A 452 5.07 -29.79 -0.27
CA GLY A 452 5.02 -29.37 -1.66
C GLY A 452 6.37 -28.89 -2.18
N LEU A 453 7.11 -28.11 -1.38
CA LEU A 453 8.46 -27.66 -1.71
C LEU A 453 9.47 -28.84 -1.74
N GLU A 454 9.34 -29.83 -0.84
CA GLU A 454 10.16 -31.05 -0.85
C GLU A 454 9.86 -31.89 -2.11
N ALA A 455 8.61 -32.01 -2.51
CA ALA A 455 8.22 -32.71 -3.74
C ALA A 455 8.76 -32.01 -5.00
N ALA A 456 8.66 -30.68 -5.08
CA ALA A 456 9.22 -29.87 -6.16
C ALA A 456 10.77 -30.02 -6.22
N TYR A 457 11.43 -30.01 -5.07
CA TYR A 457 12.87 -30.27 -4.98
C TYR A 457 13.22 -31.67 -5.52
N ALA A 458 12.49 -32.72 -5.09
CA ALA A 458 12.73 -34.07 -5.55
C ALA A 458 12.51 -34.24 -7.05
N HIS A 459 11.51 -33.53 -7.62
CA HIS A 459 11.30 -33.48 -9.06
C HIS A 459 12.46 -32.78 -9.80
N ALA A 460 12.85 -31.60 -9.35
CA ALA A 460 13.98 -30.86 -9.93
C ALA A 460 15.29 -31.66 -9.81
N ALA A 461 15.52 -32.39 -8.71
CA ALA A 461 16.68 -33.23 -8.53
C ALA A 461 16.71 -34.42 -9.50
N ARG A 462 15.58 -35.00 -9.89
CA ARG A 462 15.49 -36.04 -10.93
C ARG A 462 15.88 -35.48 -12.29
N LEU A 463 15.34 -34.36 -12.67
CA LEU A 463 15.68 -33.67 -13.92
C LEU A 463 17.14 -33.21 -13.99
N ALA A 464 17.77 -32.94 -12.83
CA ALA A 464 19.16 -32.54 -12.70
C ALA A 464 20.15 -33.60 -13.17
N ARG A 465 19.80 -34.89 -13.07
CA ARG A 465 20.65 -35.97 -13.57
C ARG A 465 20.86 -35.87 -15.08
N GLU A 466 19.90 -35.30 -15.79
CA GLU A 466 19.97 -35.11 -17.25
C GLU A 466 20.54 -33.73 -17.65
N HIS A 467 20.27 -32.65 -16.88
CA HIS A 467 20.52 -31.25 -17.31
C HIS A 467 21.24 -30.34 -16.30
N ARG A 468 21.72 -30.86 -15.16
CA ARG A 468 22.46 -30.16 -14.08
C ARG A 468 21.83 -28.79 -13.69
N PRO A 469 20.64 -28.67 -13.15
CA PRO A 469 20.13 -27.40 -12.65
C PRO A 469 21.02 -26.86 -11.54
N ARG A 470 21.45 -25.61 -11.70
CA ARG A 470 22.22 -24.90 -10.70
C ARG A 470 21.32 -24.56 -9.50
N GLY A 471 21.81 -24.71 -8.27
CA GLY A 471 21.14 -24.18 -7.08
C GLY A 471 20.41 -25.20 -6.19
N LEU A 472 20.32 -26.51 -6.55
CA LEU A 472 19.64 -27.51 -5.73
C LEU A 472 20.17 -27.61 -4.30
N ALA A 473 21.48 -27.54 -4.10
CA ALA A 473 22.07 -27.57 -2.75
C ALA A 473 21.69 -26.32 -1.92
N ALA A 474 21.48 -25.18 -2.58
CA ALA A 474 21.00 -23.97 -1.94
C ALA A 474 19.52 -24.10 -1.59
N ALA A 475 18.71 -24.65 -2.51
CA ALA A 475 17.29 -24.89 -2.29
C ALA A 475 17.04 -25.82 -1.10
N ALA A 476 17.80 -26.94 -0.98
CA ALA A 476 17.73 -27.84 0.17
C ALA A 476 17.95 -27.09 1.50
N ARG A 477 18.97 -26.22 1.56
CA ARG A 477 19.26 -25.45 2.76
C ARG A 477 18.13 -24.46 3.13
N VAL A 478 17.51 -23.84 2.13
CA VAL A 478 16.37 -22.93 2.36
C VAL A 478 15.17 -23.73 2.86
N ILE A 479 14.83 -24.87 2.25
CA ILE A 479 13.72 -25.73 2.69
C ILE A 479 13.93 -26.18 4.15
N GLU A 480 15.15 -26.60 4.51
CA GLU A 480 15.47 -27.02 5.88
C GLU A 480 15.36 -25.86 6.88
N ALA A 481 15.77 -24.65 6.48
CA ALA A 481 15.59 -23.45 7.29
C ALA A 481 14.10 -23.14 7.49
N LEU A 482 13.28 -23.22 6.44
CA LEU A 482 11.83 -23.02 6.52
C LEU A 482 11.14 -24.04 7.41
N LYS A 483 11.49 -25.32 7.25
CA LYS A 483 10.95 -26.42 8.05
C LYS A 483 11.19 -26.20 9.54
N ARG A 484 12.41 -25.82 9.90
CA ARG A 484 12.81 -25.54 11.28
C ARG A 484 12.14 -24.29 11.85
N SER A 485 12.08 -23.19 11.05
CA SER A 485 11.57 -21.91 11.53
C SER A 485 10.04 -21.81 11.49
N LEU A 486 9.42 -22.23 10.39
CA LEU A 486 7.98 -22.03 10.15
C LEU A 486 7.13 -23.28 10.45
N GLY A 487 7.75 -24.48 10.54
CA GLY A 487 7.03 -25.73 10.77
C GLY A 487 6.06 -25.70 11.95
N PRO A 488 6.48 -25.23 13.13
CA PRO A 488 5.57 -25.14 14.28
C PRO A 488 4.36 -24.22 14.08
N LEU A 489 4.54 -23.09 13.39
CA LEU A 489 3.43 -22.17 13.08
C LEU A 489 2.50 -22.78 12.03
N LEU A 490 3.03 -23.40 10.99
CA LEU A 490 2.23 -24.09 9.97
C LEU A 490 1.35 -25.18 10.61
N ALA A 491 1.91 -25.98 11.53
CA ALA A 491 1.16 -26.97 12.27
C ALA A 491 0.07 -26.36 13.17
N ALA A 492 0.34 -25.19 13.77
CA ALA A 492 -0.64 -24.48 14.58
C ALA A 492 -1.80 -23.88 13.75
N LEU A 493 -1.58 -23.67 12.45
CA LEU A 493 -2.59 -23.19 11.52
C LEU A 493 -3.41 -24.32 10.85
N GLU A 494 -3.08 -25.59 11.08
CA GLU A 494 -3.80 -26.74 10.49
C GLU A 494 -4.91 -27.30 11.39
N VAL A 495 -5.08 -26.76 12.61
CA VAL A 495 -6.17 -27.17 13.51
C VAL A 495 -7.50 -26.45 13.15
N SER A 496 -8.63 -27.01 13.61
CA SER A 496 -9.94 -26.40 13.36
C SER A 496 -10.16 -25.10 14.15
N GLU A 497 -9.69 -25.04 15.39
CA GLU A 497 -9.73 -23.84 16.26
C GLU A 497 -8.49 -23.79 17.12
N ALA A 498 -7.98 -22.56 17.37
CA ALA A 498 -6.83 -22.32 18.23
C ALA A 498 -7.01 -21.07 19.08
N PRO A 499 -6.50 -21.00 20.33
CA PRO A 499 -6.40 -19.78 21.07
C PRO A 499 -5.53 -18.75 20.34
N PRO A 500 -5.98 -17.51 20.10
CA PRO A 500 -5.22 -16.52 19.32
C PRO A 500 -3.89 -16.14 20.02
N ALA A 501 -3.81 -16.16 21.34
CA ALA A 501 -2.55 -15.97 22.07
C ALA A 501 -1.51 -17.06 21.73
N ARG A 502 -1.95 -18.32 21.53
CA ARG A 502 -1.06 -19.41 21.09
C ARG A 502 -0.59 -19.23 19.65
N LEU A 503 -1.47 -18.79 18.77
CA LEU A 503 -1.10 -18.44 17.38
C LEU A 503 -0.09 -17.29 17.34
N LEU A 504 -0.29 -16.27 18.19
CA LEU A 504 0.66 -15.17 18.33
C LEU A 504 2.01 -15.66 18.82
N ALA A 505 2.06 -16.44 19.89
CA ALA A 505 3.30 -17.00 20.43
C ALA A 505 4.06 -17.85 19.39
N ALA A 506 3.35 -18.69 18.62
CA ALA A 506 3.92 -19.46 17.53
C ALA A 506 4.45 -18.58 16.41
N THR A 507 3.73 -17.50 16.07
CA THR A 507 4.15 -16.49 15.07
C THR A 507 5.44 -15.80 15.49
N LEU A 508 5.55 -15.37 16.74
CA LEU A 508 6.74 -14.69 17.26
C LEU A 508 7.95 -15.63 17.31
N ALA A 509 7.75 -16.87 17.76
CA ALA A 509 8.81 -17.89 17.76
C ALA A 509 9.31 -18.20 16.34
N ALA A 510 8.39 -18.32 15.36
CA ALA A 510 8.74 -18.51 13.95
C ALA A 510 9.50 -17.29 13.39
N ALA A 511 9.07 -16.09 13.73
CA ALA A 511 9.71 -14.85 13.29
C ALA A 511 11.14 -14.74 13.83
N GLU A 512 11.35 -14.98 15.11
CA GLU A 512 12.68 -14.98 15.72
C GLU A 512 13.57 -16.08 15.15
N ALA A 513 13.03 -17.29 14.95
CA ALA A 513 13.80 -18.39 14.37
C ALA A 513 14.27 -18.10 12.93
N LEU A 514 13.41 -17.49 12.10
CA LEU A 514 13.75 -17.13 10.72
C LEU A 514 14.67 -15.88 10.67
N ALA A 515 14.58 -14.96 11.63
CA ALA A 515 15.44 -13.79 11.72
C ALA A 515 16.85 -14.10 12.29
N ALA A 516 17.06 -15.27 12.91
CA ALA A 516 18.35 -15.67 13.46
C ALA A 516 19.42 -15.74 12.37
N THR A 517 20.64 -15.28 12.71
CA THR A 517 21.84 -15.41 11.88
C THR A 517 22.74 -16.51 12.42
N ASP A 518 23.88 -16.73 11.79
CA ASP A 518 24.95 -17.63 12.27
C ASP A 518 25.67 -17.11 13.53
N THR A 519 25.48 -15.83 13.88
CA THR A 519 26.22 -15.16 14.98
C THR A 519 25.30 -14.49 16.02
N ALA A 520 24.01 -14.32 15.72
CA ALA A 520 23.10 -13.63 16.61
C ALA A 520 21.70 -14.27 16.62
N PRO A 521 21.05 -14.35 17.80
CA PRO A 521 19.67 -14.79 17.89
C PRO A 521 18.74 -13.81 17.18
N GLY A 522 17.64 -14.31 16.62
CA GLY A 522 16.70 -13.50 15.85
C GLY A 522 16.00 -12.40 16.64
N ALA A 523 15.73 -12.64 17.93
CA ALA A 523 15.19 -11.63 18.83
C ALA A 523 16.05 -10.35 18.87
N ARG A 524 17.39 -10.47 18.87
CA ARG A 524 18.29 -9.33 18.84
C ARG A 524 18.21 -8.52 17.54
N GLN A 525 17.84 -9.18 16.42
CA GLN A 525 17.67 -8.53 15.13
C GLN A 525 16.29 -7.89 14.99
N LEU A 526 15.26 -8.64 15.37
CA LEU A 526 13.86 -8.28 15.14
C LEU A 526 13.42 -7.12 16.04
N TRP A 527 13.80 -7.14 17.32
CA TRP A 527 13.36 -6.18 18.33
C TRP A 527 14.33 -5.01 18.51
N ALA A 528 15.28 -4.84 17.59
CA ALA A 528 16.24 -3.75 17.64
C ALA A 528 15.64 -2.41 17.20
N GLN A 529 16.22 -1.33 17.72
CA GLN A 529 15.86 0.06 17.41
C GLN A 529 14.41 0.41 17.79
N GLU A 530 14.01 1.67 17.61
CA GLU A 530 12.69 2.19 18.02
C GLU A 530 11.51 1.39 17.43
N ALA A 531 11.63 0.97 16.17
CA ALA A 531 10.59 0.20 15.51
C ALA A 531 10.49 -1.23 16.07
N GLY A 532 11.65 -1.86 16.38
CA GLY A 532 11.68 -3.18 17.01
C GLY A 532 11.17 -3.13 18.44
N GLU A 533 11.58 -2.13 19.24
CA GLU A 533 11.09 -1.92 20.61
C GLU A 533 9.57 -1.70 20.64
N ALA A 534 9.05 -0.86 19.74
CA ALA A 534 7.62 -0.61 19.63
C ALA A 534 6.84 -1.86 19.21
N ALA A 535 7.40 -2.66 18.29
CA ALA A 535 6.82 -3.93 17.89
C ALA A 535 6.81 -4.93 19.06
N ALA A 536 7.91 -5.05 19.81
CA ALA A 536 8.00 -5.93 20.98
C ALA A 536 6.97 -5.54 22.06
N ALA A 537 6.87 -4.25 22.39
CA ALA A 537 5.90 -3.75 23.35
C ALA A 537 4.45 -4.05 22.91
N ARG A 538 4.13 -3.83 21.61
CA ARG A 538 2.80 -4.11 21.08
C ARG A 538 2.47 -5.60 21.08
N MET A 539 3.42 -6.46 20.74
CA MET A 539 3.23 -7.91 20.75
C MET A 539 3.09 -8.45 22.18
N ALA A 540 3.80 -7.90 23.16
CA ALA A 540 3.62 -8.25 24.57
C ALA A 540 2.21 -7.88 25.07
N GLU A 541 1.76 -6.65 24.80
CA GLU A 541 0.39 -6.21 25.10
C GLU A 541 -0.66 -7.11 24.40
N ALA A 542 -0.39 -7.51 23.16
CA ALA A 542 -1.28 -8.38 22.40
C ALA A 542 -1.36 -9.80 22.97
N LEU A 543 -0.26 -10.37 23.46
CA LEU A 543 -0.26 -11.68 24.12
C LEU A 543 -1.21 -11.69 25.32
N GLU A 544 -1.11 -10.70 26.19
CA GLU A 544 -2.00 -10.58 27.38
C GLU A 544 -3.46 -10.33 26.95
N ALA A 545 -3.68 -9.46 25.98
CA ALA A 545 -5.02 -9.10 25.54
C ALA A 545 -5.78 -10.26 24.89
N LEU A 546 -5.08 -11.04 24.04
CA LEU A 546 -5.68 -12.15 23.29
C LEU A 546 -6.03 -13.37 24.17
N GLU A 547 -5.52 -13.46 25.40
CA GLU A 547 -6.00 -14.44 26.39
C GLU A 547 -7.49 -14.27 26.73
N HIS A 548 -8.01 -13.05 26.58
CA HIS A 548 -9.41 -12.72 26.81
C HIS A 548 -10.34 -13.06 25.64
N MET A 549 -9.81 -13.44 24.47
CA MET A 549 -10.56 -13.97 23.33
C MET A 549 -10.66 -15.49 23.42
N GLY A 550 -11.81 -16.04 23.08
CA GLY A 550 -11.97 -17.49 22.92
C GLY A 550 -11.22 -18.03 21.69
N PRO A 551 -11.18 -19.37 21.52
CA PRO A 551 -10.59 -19.99 20.34
C PRO A 551 -11.21 -19.47 19.04
N ILE A 552 -10.38 -19.37 17.99
CA ILE A 552 -10.75 -18.86 16.68
C ILE A 552 -10.35 -19.84 15.59
N PRO A 553 -11.05 -19.88 14.44
CA PRO A 553 -10.59 -20.55 13.24
C PRO A 553 -9.28 -19.91 12.74
N PRO A 554 -8.23 -20.71 12.42
CA PRO A 554 -6.94 -20.17 11.97
C PRO A 554 -7.01 -19.31 10.69
N GLU A 555 -8.03 -19.48 9.87
CA GLU A 555 -8.28 -18.66 8.69
C GLU A 555 -8.52 -17.19 9.02
N SER A 556 -9.01 -16.88 10.22
CA SER A 556 -9.17 -15.51 10.74
C SER A 556 -7.86 -14.89 11.23
N TRP A 557 -6.79 -15.70 11.40
CA TRP A 557 -5.54 -15.24 12.01
C TRP A 557 -4.87 -14.10 11.24
N PRO A 558 -4.73 -14.12 9.90
CA PRO A 558 -4.09 -13.03 9.17
C PRO A 558 -4.79 -11.68 9.37
N GLY A 559 -6.11 -11.66 9.28
CA GLY A 559 -6.91 -10.45 9.47
C GLY A 559 -6.85 -9.92 10.91
N LEU A 560 -6.91 -10.82 11.90
CA LEU A 560 -6.75 -10.47 13.31
C LEU A 560 -5.33 -9.93 13.60
N PHE A 561 -4.30 -10.60 13.09
CA PHE A 561 -2.91 -10.19 13.27
C PHE A 561 -2.63 -8.81 12.65
N GLU A 562 -3.16 -8.54 11.46
CA GLU A 562 -3.09 -7.22 10.81
C GLU A 562 -3.71 -6.13 11.69
N ALA A 563 -4.85 -6.40 12.31
CA ALA A 563 -5.54 -5.44 13.17
C ALA A 563 -4.74 -5.10 14.45
N LEU A 564 -3.80 -5.95 14.89
CA LEU A 564 -2.94 -5.65 16.05
C LEU A 564 -2.00 -4.45 15.81
N PHE A 565 -1.70 -4.11 14.55
CA PHE A 565 -0.85 -2.97 14.20
C PHE A 565 -1.59 -1.63 14.13
N ALA A 566 -2.92 -1.66 14.11
CA ALA A 566 -3.72 -0.45 13.96
C ALA A 566 -3.48 0.54 15.11
N GLY A 567 -3.38 1.83 14.78
CA GLY A 567 -3.24 2.92 15.73
C GLY A 567 -1.89 3.01 16.46
N VAL A 568 -0.87 2.23 16.05
CA VAL A 568 0.48 2.29 16.64
C VAL A 568 1.43 3.01 15.70
N GLU A 569 1.93 4.17 16.16
CA GLU A 569 2.87 5.02 15.42
C GLU A 569 4.26 4.96 16.05
N VAL A 570 5.28 4.71 15.23
CA VAL A 570 6.68 4.71 15.63
C VAL A 570 7.28 6.07 15.34
N ARG A 571 7.74 6.75 16.37
CA ARG A 571 8.42 8.06 16.27
C ARG A 571 9.91 7.89 16.46
N LEU A 572 10.71 8.52 15.59
CA LEU A 572 12.15 8.59 15.78
C LEU A 572 12.47 9.47 17.00
N ARG A 573 13.25 8.96 17.93
CA ARG A 573 13.69 9.73 19.11
C ARG A 573 14.74 10.78 18.71
N ARG A 574 14.57 11.99 19.18
CA ARG A 574 15.51 13.12 19.00
C ARG A 574 16.76 13.04 19.90
N ILE A 575 16.89 12.04 20.76
CA ILE A 575 17.87 12.05 21.85
C ILE A 575 19.29 11.79 21.33
N GLY A 576 20.10 12.85 21.32
CA GLY A 576 21.56 12.80 21.54
C GLY A 576 22.45 12.43 20.38
N SER A 577 22.00 12.35 19.14
CA SER A 577 22.88 12.01 18.03
C SER A 577 23.02 13.17 17.02
N ALA A 578 24.08 13.95 17.18
CA ALA A 578 24.72 14.66 16.07
C ALA A 578 25.41 13.64 15.13
N GLY A 579 24.65 12.58 14.68
CA GLY A 579 25.16 11.54 13.81
C GLY A 579 24.42 11.54 12.47
N GLU A 580 25.01 10.92 11.46
CA GLU A 580 24.37 10.68 10.16
C GLU A 580 22.98 10.06 10.38
N GLY A 581 21.92 10.78 9.96
CA GLY A 581 20.53 10.30 10.04
C GLY A 581 19.63 10.94 11.10
N ALA A 582 20.09 11.92 11.90
CA ALA A 582 19.24 12.69 12.81
C ALA A 582 18.29 13.62 12.02
N PRO A 583 17.03 13.84 12.51
CA PRO A 583 16.14 14.82 11.91
C PRO A 583 16.72 16.22 11.96
N HIS A 584 16.55 16.99 10.88
CA HIS A 584 17.03 18.37 10.81
C HIS A 584 16.20 19.27 11.75
N PRO A 585 16.81 20.06 12.65
CA PRO A 585 16.12 20.79 13.71
C PRO A 585 15.21 21.92 13.23
N ARG A 586 15.26 22.29 11.95
CA ARG A 586 14.49 23.37 11.35
C ARG A 586 13.43 22.91 10.34
N LEU A 587 13.31 21.60 10.08
CA LEU A 587 12.33 21.04 9.14
C LEU A 587 11.37 20.07 9.85
N PHE A 588 10.09 20.34 9.70
CA PHE A 588 9.04 19.63 10.40
C PHE A 588 7.98 19.09 9.41
N ILE A 589 7.44 17.91 9.70
CA ILE A 589 6.21 17.41 9.10
C ILE A 589 5.23 17.22 10.24
N TRP A 590 4.15 17.99 10.25
CA TRP A 590 3.13 17.98 11.28
C TRP A 590 1.82 17.40 10.76
N GLY A 591 1.17 16.56 11.55
CA GLY A 591 -0.26 16.33 11.41
C GLY A 591 -1.04 17.56 11.86
N VAL A 592 -2.33 17.57 11.57
CA VAL A 592 -3.19 18.74 11.89
C VAL A 592 -3.20 19.05 13.40
N LEU A 593 -3.35 18.04 14.24
CA LEU A 593 -3.36 18.20 15.69
C LEU A 593 -1.98 18.63 16.25
N GLU A 594 -0.90 18.14 15.64
CA GLU A 594 0.47 18.49 16.02
C GLU A 594 0.83 19.91 15.60
N ALA A 595 0.24 20.43 14.53
CA ALA A 595 0.43 21.80 14.06
C ALA A 595 -0.22 22.84 14.98
N ARG A 596 -1.24 22.44 15.74
CA ARG A 596 -1.92 23.36 16.68
C ARG A 596 -0.93 24.05 17.60
N LEU A 597 -1.02 25.37 17.68
CA LEU A 597 -0.20 26.25 18.50
C LEU A 597 1.29 26.33 18.09
N GLN A 598 1.72 25.62 17.04
CA GLN A 598 3.08 25.71 16.52
C GLN A 598 3.22 26.85 15.50
N SER A 599 4.45 27.31 15.28
CA SER A 599 4.77 28.34 14.29
C SER A 599 6.07 28.02 13.57
N ALA A 600 6.15 28.41 12.28
CA ALA A 600 7.37 28.38 11.49
C ALA A 600 7.36 29.58 10.53
N GLU A 601 8.53 29.96 9.99
CA GLU A 601 8.66 31.08 9.06
C GLU A 601 8.06 30.73 7.68
N LEU A 602 8.13 29.45 7.28
CA LEU A 602 7.42 28.89 6.11
C LEU A 602 6.50 27.77 6.58
N VAL A 603 5.21 27.90 6.31
CA VAL A 603 4.23 26.82 6.52
C VAL A 603 3.66 26.38 5.17
N ILE A 604 3.68 25.10 4.92
CA ILE A 604 3.14 24.47 3.70
C ILE A 604 1.92 23.65 4.09
N LEU A 605 0.74 23.97 3.55
CA LEU A 605 -0.44 23.15 3.68
C LEU A 605 -0.51 22.19 2.48
N GLY A 606 -0.21 20.92 2.70
CA GLY A 606 -0.10 19.92 1.65
C GLY A 606 -1.32 19.01 1.54
N GLY A 607 -1.64 18.59 0.29
CA GLY A 607 -2.76 17.69 0.02
C GLY A 607 -4.12 18.36 0.13
N LEU A 608 -4.26 19.63 -0.27
CA LEU A 608 -5.50 20.42 -0.15
C LEU A 608 -6.59 19.96 -1.13
N ASN A 609 -6.95 18.67 -1.05
CA ASN A 609 -8.04 18.05 -1.80
C ASN A 609 -9.23 17.74 -0.89
N GLU A 610 -10.43 17.74 -1.47
CA GLU A 610 -11.65 17.34 -0.77
C GLU A 610 -11.56 15.87 -0.34
N GLY A 611 -12.01 15.55 0.86
CA GLY A 611 -11.82 14.23 1.48
C GLY A 611 -10.49 14.06 2.23
N THR A 612 -9.50 14.93 1.96
CA THR A 612 -8.26 15.08 2.75
C THR A 612 -8.38 16.29 3.68
N TRP A 613 -8.82 17.44 3.14
CA TRP A 613 -9.08 18.66 3.88
C TRP A 613 -10.49 19.22 3.58
N PRO A 614 -11.50 18.97 4.45
CA PRO A 614 -11.46 18.09 5.62
C PRO A 614 -11.36 16.61 5.28
N ALA A 615 -10.90 15.80 6.23
CA ALA A 615 -11.02 14.35 6.11
C ALA A 615 -12.51 13.96 6.03
N ALA A 616 -12.80 12.89 5.29
CA ALA A 616 -14.15 12.36 5.24
C ALA A 616 -14.60 11.94 6.64
N VAL A 617 -15.75 12.44 7.07
CA VAL A 617 -16.31 12.08 8.37
C VAL A 617 -17.22 10.88 8.20
N ASP A 618 -16.74 9.72 8.70
CA ASP A 618 -17.51 8.47 8.76
C ASP A 618 -18.26 8.42 10.11
N PRO A 619 -19.61 8.31 10.15
CA PRO A 619 -20.36 8.15 11.38
C PRO A 619 -20.13 6.78 12.05
N GLY A 620 -19.38 5.88 11.41
CA GLY A 620 -19.13 4.52 11.86
C GLY A 620 -20.31 3.56 11.60
N PRO A 621 -20.08 2.25 11.83
CA PRO A 621 -21.08 1.22 11.49
C PRO A 621 -22.26 1.14 12.48
N TRP A 622 -22.19 1.84 13.62
CA TRP A 622 -23.10 1.66 14.74
C TRP A 622 -24.30 2.61 14.77
N MET A 623 -24.12 3.85 14.32
CA MET A 623 -25.17 4.88 14.41
C MET A 623 -25.17 5.74 13.14
N SER A 624 -26.36 5.87 12.52
CA SER A 624 -26.55 6.83 11.43
C SER A 624 -26.46 8.28 11.95
N ARG A 625 -26.22 9.26 11.05
CA ARG A 625 -26.18 10.69 11.41
C ARG A 625 -27.41 11.16 12.20
N PRO A 626 -28.66 10.88 11.79
CA PRO A 626 -29.84 11.27 12.56
C PRO A 626 -29.88 10.64 13.95
N MET A 627 -29.43 9.40 14.10
CA MET A 627 -29.39 8.72 15.40
C MET A 627 -28.37 9.38 16.33
N ARG A 628 -27.17 9.72 15.83
CA ARG A 628 -26.13 10.42 16.61
C ARG A 628 -26.66 11.74 17.16
N THR A 629 -27.31 12.55 16.33
CA THR A 629 -27.88 13.85 16.73
C THR A 629 -28.96 13.69 17.81
N ARG A 630 -29.89 12.72 17.66
CA ARG A 630 -30.94 12.46 18.68
C ARG A 630 -30.38 11.94 19.99
N PHE A 631 -29.34 11.12 19.90
CA PHE A 631 -28.66 10.59 21.07
C PHE A 631 -27.83 11.64 21.81
N GLY A 632 -27.50 12.77 21.15
CA GLY A 632 -26.73 13.86 21.74
C GLY A 632 -25.23 13.75 21.50
N LEU A 633 -24.78 12.93 20.56
CA LEU A 633 -23.39 12.91 20.11
C LEU A 633 -23.10 14.09 19.20
N ALA A 634 -21.80 14.50 19.15
CA ALA A 634 -21.35 15.53 18.24
C ALA A 634 -21.69 15.17 16.81
N SER A 635 -22.18 16.17 16.05
CA SER A 635 -22.48 15.98 14.65
C SER A 635 -21.19 15.84 13.82
N PRO A 636 -21.25 15.20 12.64
CA PRO A 636 -20.14 15.22 11.69
C PRO A 636 -19.72 16.65 11.29
N GLU A 637 -20.66 17.56 11.27
CA GLU A 637 -20.45 18.98 10.97
C GLU A 637 -19.56 19.67 12.01
N ALA A 638 -19.61 19.25 13.28
CA ALA A 638 -18.73 19.74 14.33
C ALA A 638 -17.25 19.36 14.09
N ALA A 639 -17.00 18.18 13.58
CA ALA A 639 -15.63 17.78 13.18
C ALA A 639 -15.11 18.62 11.99
N ILE A 640 -15.98 18.96 11.04
CA ILE A 640 -15.65 19.88 9.94
C ILE A 640 -15.33 21.27 10.51
N GLY A 641 -16.08 21.75 11.51
CA GLY A 641 -15.83 23.02 12.18
C GLY A 641 -14.46 23.06 12.89
N GLU A 642 -14.07 21.97 13.55
CA GLU A 642 -12.73 21.86 14.15
C GLU A 642 -11.62 21.86 13.10
N ALA A 643 -11.80 21.12 12.00
CA ALA A 643 -10.84 21.13 10.89
C ALA A 643 -10.76 22.51 10.22
N ALA A 644 -11.89 23.23 10.09
CA ALA A 644 -11.92 24.59 9.60
C ALA A 644 -11.19 25.57 10.53
N HIS A 645 -11.30 25.39 11.86
CA HIS A 645 -10.54 26.14 12.86
C HIS A 645 -9.03 25.92 12.69
N ASP A 646 -8.59 24.68 12.53
CA ASP A 646 -7.19 24.34 12.32
C ASP A 646 -6.65 24.97 11.03
N VAL A 647 -7.42 24.94 9.93
CA VAL A 647 -7.04 25.59 8.66
C VAL A 647 -6.98 27.11 8.81
N ALA A 648 -7.96 27.73 9.48
CA ALA A 648 -7.98 29.17 9.69
C ALA A 648 -6.77 29.64 10.53
N LEU A 649 -6.44 28.91 11.60
CA LEU A 649 -5.25 29.19 12.39
C LEU A 649 -3.96 29.00 11.58
N ALA A 650 -3.86 27.88 10.84
CA ALA A 650 -2.69 27.61 10.02
C ALA A 650 -2.47 28.67 8.96
N LEU A 651 -3.53 29.08 8.23
CA LEU A 651 -3.50 30.16 7.22
C LEU A 651 -3.03 31.51 7.78
N SER A 652 -3.23 31.74 9.08
CA SER A 652 -2.87 33.01 9.74
C SER A 652 -1.52 32.98 10.44
N SER A 653 -0.87 31.79 10.60
CA SER A 653 0.21 31.57 11.57
C SER A 653 1.63 31.86 11.06
N ALA A 654 1.84 32.12 9.75
CA ALA A 654 3.18 32.22 9.17
C ALA A 654 3.31 33.37 8.18
N PRO A 655 4.50 34.02 8.10
CA PRO A 655 4.77 35.04 7.11
C PRO A 655 4.68 34.53 5.68
N GLU A 656 5.24 33.38 5.42
CA GLU A 656 5.18 32.75 4.11
C GLU A 656 4.41 31.44 4.19
N MET A 657 3.48 31.30 3.26
CA MET A 657 2.64 30.09 3.16
C MET A 657 2.60 29.58 1.75
N LEU A 658 2.63 28.26 1.62
CA LEU A 658 2.44 27.57 0.35
C LEU A 658 1.28 26.59 0.47
N LEU A 659 0.27 26.79 -0.36
CA LEU A 659 -0.90 25.91 -0.48
C LEU A 659 -0.64 24.95 -1.62
N THR A 660 -0.62 23.66 -1.37
CA THR A 660 -0.36 22.67 -2.42
C THR A 660 -1.46 21.63 -2.52
N ARG A 661 -1.68 21.16 -3.74
CA ARG A 661 -2.54 20.01 -4.03
C ARG A 661 -2.07 19.27 -5.28
N ALA A 662 -2.36 17.97 -5.35
CA ALA A 662 -2.25 17.20 -6.57
C ALA A 662 -3.57 17.19 -7.33
N ARG A 663 -3.54 17.38 -8.67
CA ARG A 663 -4.73 17.26 -9.54
C ARG A 663 -5.15 15.82 -9.75
N ARG A 664 -4.23 14.87 -9.56
CA ARG A 664 -4.49 13.43 -9.61
C ARG A 664 -3.78 12.74 -8.45
N VAL A 665 -4.45 11.75 -7.86
CA VAL A 665 -3.90 10.86 -6.84
C VAL A 665 -4.16 9.43 -7.29
N ASP A 666 -3.11 8.60 -7.37
CA ASP A 666 -3.15 7.23 -7.88
C ASP A 666 -3.88 7.12 -9.25
N GLY A 667 -3.63 8.11 -10.12
CA GLY A 667 -4.22 8.20 -11.45
C GLY A 667 -5.64 8.79 -11.50
N ALA A 668 -6.36 8.85 -10.37
CA ALA A 668 -7.70 9.40 -10.31
C ALA A 668 -7.69 10.94 -10.17
N PRO A 669 -8.58 11.68 -10.86
CA PRO A 669 -8.69 13.12 -10.69
C PRO A 669 -9.22 13.47 -9.30
N THR A 670 -8.72 14.57 -8.73
CA THR A 670 -9.10 15.09 -7.42
C THR A 670 -9.91 16.39 -7.54
N VAL A 671 -10.70 16.68 -6.50
CA VAL A 671 -11.42 17.95 -6.35
C VAL A 671 -10.65 18.84 -5.36
N PRO A 672 -10.47 20.14 -5.63
CA PRO A 672 -9.88 21.04 -4.64
C PRO A 672 -10.68 21.03 -3.34
N SER A 673 -10.01 21.20 -2.22
CA SER A 673 -10.64 21.37 -0.91
C SER A 673 -11.66 22.52 -0.95
N ARG A 674 -12.79 22.34 -0.25
CA ARG A 674 -13.84 23.39 -0.13
C ARG A 674 -13.29 24.72 0.35
N TRP A 675 -12.24 24.74 1.13
CA TRP A 675 -11.60 25.96 1.62
C TRP A 675 -10.78 26.66 0.55
N LEU A 676 -10.12 25.91 -0.36
CA LEU A 676 -9.49 26.50 -1.55
C LEU A 676 -10.53 27.09 -2.49
N VAL A 677 -11.61 26.35 -2.76
CA VAL A 677 -12.72 26.84 -3.61
C VAL A 677 -13.31 28.11 -3.02
N ARG A 678 -13.46 28.17 -1.70
CA ARG A 678 -13.99 29.35 -1.00
C ARG A 678 -13.00 30.52 -1.05
N LEU A 679 -11.71 30.27 -0.90
CA LEU A 679 -10.66 31.30 -1.05
C LEU A 679 -10.65 31.86 -2.47
N ASP A 680 -10.73 31.01 -3.49
CA ASP A 680 -10.81 31.42 -4.90
C ASP A 680 -12.03 32.31 -5.14
N ALA A 681 -13.21 31.90 -4.69
CA ALA A 681 -14.44 32.68 -4.84
C ALA A 681 -14.34 34.03 -4.11
N PHE A 682 -13.76 34.07 -2.92
CA PHE A 682 -13.54 35.31 -2.20
C PHE A 682 -12.60 36.25 -2.97
N LEU A 683 -11.43 35.75 -3.40
CA LEU A 683 -10.45 36.56 -4.14
C LEU A 683 -10.98 37.06 -5.47
N GLU A 684 -11.68 36.21 -6.22
CA GLU A 684 -12.32 36.61 -7.47
C GLU A 684 -13.37 37.69 -7.25
N SER A 685 -14.18 37.62 -6.19
CA SER A 685 -15.16 38.61 -5.84
C SER A 685 -14.56 39.98 -5.48
N GLN A 686 -13.34 39.99 -4.91
CA GLN A 686 -12.65 41.18 -4.43
C GLN A 686 -11.72 41.78 -5.46
N LEU A 687 -10.92 40.94 -6.14
CA LEU A 687 -9.82 41.37 -7.00
C LEU A 687 -10.12 41.16 -8.49
N GLY A 688 -11.21 40.47 -8.82
CA GLY A 688 -11.55 40.04 -10.18
C GLY A 688 -10.90 38.71 -10.54
N PRO A 689 -11.19 38.16 -11.74
CA PRO A 689 -10.60 36.90 -12.19
C PRO A 689 -9.09 37.05 -12.39
N GLY A 690 -8.33 36.06 -11.95
CA GLY A 690 -6.88 36.04 -12.13
C GLY A 690 -6.16 35.08 -11.14
N ASP A 691 -4.88 34.87 -11.39
CA ASP A 691 -4.00 34.15 -10.47
C ASP A 691 -3.43 35.14 -9.43
N HIS A 692 -4.03 35.16 -8.26
CA HIS A 692 -3.67 36.06 -7.17
C HIS A 692 -2.67 35.47 -6.17
N LEU A 693 -2.47 34.13 -6.19
CA LEU A 693 -1.67 33.41 -5.21
C LEU A 693 -0.37 32.86 -5.81
N ARG A 694 0.46 33.76 -6.36
CA ARG A 694 1.72 33.35 -6.99
C ARG A 694 2.75 32.97 -5.95
N PRO A 695 3.37 31.76 -6.03
CA PRO A 695 4.46 31.39 -5.14
C PRO A 695 5.70 32.27 -5.39
N PRO A 696 6.59 32.42 -4.40
CA PRO A 696 7.79 33.27 -4.51
C PRO A 696 8.84 32.74 -5.51
N ALA A 697 8.75 31.49 -5.92
CA ALA A 697 9.60 30.88 -6.93
C ALA A 697 8.77 29.90 -7.79
N ASP A 698 9.24 29.65 -9.00
CA ASP A 698 8.66 28.65 -9.90
C ASP A 698 9.09 27.23 -9.48
N TRP A 699 8.51 26.76 -8.37
CA TRP A 699 8.81 25.42 -7.83
C TRP A 699 8.46 24.29 -8.79
N LEU A 700 7.40 24.43 -9.63
CA LEU A 700 7.04 23.44 -10.64
C LEU A 700 8.09 23.39 -11.75
N GLY A 701 8.54 24.53 -12.26
CA GLY A 701 9.60 24.59 -13.26
C GLY A 701 10.91 24.00 -12.72
N ILE A 702 11.29 24.33 -11.48
CA ILE A 702 12.47 23.75 -10.82
C ILE A 702 12.33 22.23 -10.66
N ALA A 703 11.18 21.75 -10.19
CA ALA A 703 10.92 20.31 -10.01
C ALA A 703 11.04 19.55 -11.33
N ARG A 704 10.47 20.08 -12.39
CA ARG A 704 10.53 19.49 -13.73
C ARG A 704 11.94 19.54 -14.33
N ALA A 705 12.63 20.64 -14.16
CA ALA A 705 14.01 20.80 -14.64
C ALA A 705 15.00 19.87 -13.92
N LEU A 706 14.73 19.51 -12.66
CA LEU A 706 15.63 18.66 -11.88
C LEU A 706 15.85 17.27 -12.50
N ASP A 707 14.83 16.73 -13.13
CA ASP A 707 14.85 15.40 -13.75
C ASP A 707 14.78 15.45 -15.29
N ALA A 708 14.75 16.68 -15.87
CA ALA A 708 14.78 16.84 -17.31
C ALA A 708 16.21 16.57 -17.84
N PRO A 709 16.34 15.77 -18.89
CA PRO A 709 17.64 15.59 -19.54
C PRO A 709 18.07 16.86 -20.28
N ASP A 710 19.39 17.15 -20.27
CA ASP A 710 19.95 18.29 -20.98
C ASP A 710 19.69 18.25 -22.50
N CYS A 711 19.66 17.03 -23.05
CA CYS A 711 19.26 16.78 -24.42
C CYS A 711 18.59 15.41 -24.55
N VAL A 712 17.67 15.29 -25.48
CA VAL A 712 17.05 14.01 -25.87
C VAL A 712 17.65 13.60 -27.20
N THR A 713 18.43 12.52 -27.20
CA THR A 713 18.95 11.92 -28.43
C THR A 713 18.03 10.75 -28.81
N PRO A 714 17.35 10.80 -29.97
CA PRO A 714 16.56 9.68 -30.41
C PRO A 714 17.41 8.41 -30.53
N GLU A 715 16.92 7.32 -29.98
CA GLU A 715 17.65 6.04 -30.08
C GLU A 715 17.50 5.47 -31.51
N PRO A 716 18.60 5.16 -32.18
CA PRO A 716 18.50 4.52 -33.48
C PRO A 716 18.05 3.06 -33.34
N ARG A 717 17.47 2.52 -34.41
CA ARG A 717 17.16 1.10 -34.48
C ARG A 717 18.40 0.26 -34.17
N ALA A 718 18.26 -0.74 -33.32
CA ALA A 718 19.35 -1.62 -32.92
C ALA A 718 19.91 -2.38 -34.14
N GLU A 719 21.21 -2.35 -34.30
CA GLU A 719 21.92 -2.92 -35.44
C GLU A 719 23.15 -3.75 -35.03
N PRO A 720 22.98 -4.78 -34.19
CA PRO A 720 24.11 -5.57 -33.72
C PRO A 720 24.73 -6.42 -34.81
N ARG A 721 26.06 -6.36 -34.93
CA ARG A 721 26.89 -7.13 -35.88
C ARG A 721 27.92 -7.94 -35.12
N PRO A 722 27.52 -9.07 -34.48
CA PRO A 722 28.45 -9.87 -33.72
C PRO A 722 29.51 -10.56 -34.60
N PRO A 723 30.73 -10.78 -34.08
CA PRO A 723 31.77 -11.54 -34.81
C PRO A 723 31.26 -12.92 -35.23
N LEU A 724 31.70 -13.43 -36.37
CA LEU A 724 31.31 -14.73 -36.93
C LEU A 724 31.49 -15.89 -35.94
N ALA A 725 32.55 -15.85 -35.12
CA ALA A 725 32.83 -16.87 -34.13
C ALA A 725 31.75 -17.01 -33.02
N LEU A 726 30.97 -15.95 -32.77
CA LEU A 726 29.90 -15.94 -31.77
C LEU A 726 28.53 -16.28 -32.37
N ARG A 727 28.42 -16.30 -33.70
CA ARG A 727 27.13 -16.59 -34.32
C ARG A 727 26.76 -18.07 -34.15
N PRO A 728 25.47 -18.39 -34.00
CA PRO A 728 25.03 -19.76 -33.71
C PRO A 728 25.32 -20.67 -34.90
N LYS A 729 25.99 -21.77 -34.67
CA LYS A 729 26.23 -22.85 -35.63
C LYS A 729 25.22 -23.98 -35.52
N ARG A 730 24.22 -23.84 -34.67
CA ARG A 730 23.15 -24.81 -34.49
C ARG A 730 21.84 -24.07 -34.30
N LEU A 731 20.87 -24.31 -35.17
CA LEU A 731 19.52 -23.73 -35.07
C LEU A 731 18.46 -24.81 -35.30
N SER A 732 17.33 -24.68 -34.59
CA SER A 732 16.16 -25.48 -34.93
C SER A 732 15.40 -24.90 -36.12
N VAL A 733 14.58 -25.73 -36.76
CA VAL A 733 13.70 -25.30 -37.87
C VAL A 733 12.85 -24.08 -37.45
N THR A 734 12.30 -24.09 -36.28
CA THR A 734 11.50 -22.96 -35.74
C THR A 734 12.38 -21.72 -35.48
N GLU A 735 13.64 -21.89 -35.08
CA GLU A 735 14.56 -20.75 -34.88
C GLU A 735 15.03 -20.17 -36.22
N VAL A 736 15.11 -20.96 -37.30
CA VAL A 736 15.32 -20.46 -38.65
C VAL A 736 14.16 -19.56 -39.10
N GLU A 737 12.91 -19.94 -38.79
CA GLU A 737 11.76 -19.09 -39.08
C GLU A 737 11.81 -17.80 -38.22
N ARG A 738 12.26 -17.89 -36.98
CA ARG A 738 12.48 -16.70 -36.13
C ARG A 738 13.59 -15.81 -36.65
N LEU A 739 14.71 -16.38 -37.09
CA LEU A 739 15.81 -15.61 -37.71
C LEU A 739 15.35 -14.87 -38.98
N LEU A 740 14.41 -15.42 -39.74
CA LEU A 740 13.82 -14.78 -40.88
C LEU A 740 12.92 -13.60 -40.53
N ARG A 741 12.12 -13.72 -39.47
CA ARG A 741 11.11 -12.75 -39.05
C ARG A 741 11.67 -11.68 -38.12
N ASP A 742 12.54 -12.06 -37.18
CA ASP A 742 13.15 -11.18 -36.17
C ASP A 742 14.57 -11.68 -35.80
N PRO A 743 15.57 -11.31 -36.58
CA PRO A 743 16.97 -11.70 -36.32
C PRO A 743 17.48 -11.30 -34.95
N PHE A 744 16.98 -10.17 -34.38
CA PHE A 744 17.38 -9.69 -33.06
C PHE A 744 17.03 -10.70 -31.95
N GLU A 745 15.93 -11.44 -32.09
CA GLU A 745 15.58 -12.50 -31.15
C GLU A 745 16.66 -13.59 -31.10
N ILE A 746 17.23 -14.00 -32.23
CA ILE A 746 18.34 -14.98 -32.32
C ILE A 746 19.62 -14.42 -31.73
N TYR A 747 19.91 -13.13 -31.96
CA TYR A 747 21.04 -12.44 -31.34
C TYR A 747 20.90 -12.43 -29.80
N ALA A 748 19.75 -12.01 -29.27
CA ALA A 748 19.50 -11.94 -27.83
C ALA A 748 19.59 -13.34 -27.17
N LYS A 749 18.97 -14.34 -27.80
CA LYS A 749 18.87 -15.69 -27.24
C LYS A 749 20.19 -16.49 -27.30
N HIS A 750 20.89 -16.47 -28.46
CA HIS A 750 22.05 -17.34 -28.71
C HIS A 750 23.38 -16.65 -28.48
N ILE A 751 23.47 -15.34 -28.71
CA ILE A 751 24.74 -14.61 -28.60
C ILE A 751 24.85 -13.91 -27.26
N LEU A 752 23.81 -13.19 -26.83
CA LEU A 752 23.76 -12.60 -25.48
C LEU A 752 23.38 -13.63 -24.39
N GLY A 753 22.85 -14.79 -24.76
CA GLY A 753 22.43 -15.83 -23.80
C GLY A 753 21.22 -15.45 -22.96
N LEU A 754 20.45 -14.46 -23.38
CA LEU A 754 19.28 -14.00 -22.65
C LEU A 754 18.08 -14.93 -22.89
N ARG A 755 17.40 -15.24 -21.81
CA ARG A 755 16.15 -16.02 -21.84
C ARG A 755 15.14 -15.37 -20.93
N ARG A 756 13.87 -15.38 -21.32
CA ARG A 756 12.78 -14.95 -20.43
C ARG A 756 12.87 -15.74 -19.14
N LEU A 757 12.83 -15.01 -18.03
CA LEU A 757 12.70 -15.62 -16.72
C LEU A 757 11.23 -16.05 -16.54
N PRO A 758 10.93 -17.32 -16.24
CA PRO A 758 9.56 -17.75 -15.94
C PRO A 758 8.95 -16.90 -14.82
N GLU A 759 7.68 -16.64 -14.89
CA GLU A 759 6.98 -15.87 -13.85
C GLU A 759 6.87 -16.69 -12.55
N LEU A 760 6.70 -15.98 -11.45
CA LEU A 760 6.31 -16.62 -10.21
C LEU A 760 4.83 -17.02 -10.33
N ASP A 761 4.50 -18.23 -9.90
CA ASP A 761 3.13 -18.73 -9.93
C ASP A 761 2.52 -18.67 -11.34
N GLU A 762 3.32 -19.07 -12.35
CA GLU A 762 2.95 -18.98 -13.75
C GLU A 762 1.68 -19.78 -14.03
N PRO A 763 0.63 -19.15 -14.58
CA PRO A 763 -0.60 -19.86 -14.83
C PRO A 763 -0.41 -20.87 -15.95
N ILE A 764 -0.97 -22.07 -15.81
CA ILE A 764 -1.01 -23.08 -16.87
C ILE A 764 -1.77 -22.47 -18.05
N ASP A 765 -1.12 -22.46 -19.23
CA ASP A 765 -1.56 -21.74 -20.41
C ASP A 765 -1.88 -22.66 -21.62
N ARG A 766 -2.06 -22.05 -22.79
CA ARG A 766 -2.35 -22.76 -24.04
C ARG A 766 -1.16 -23.56 -24.58
N SER A 767 0.07 -23.22 -24.21
CA SER A 767 1.27 -23.94 -24.61
C SER A 767 1.32 -25.29 -23.89
N ASP A 768 1.00 -25.32 -22.59
CA ASP A 768 0.91 -26.55 -21.81
C ASP A 768 -0.16 -27.48 -22.37
N TRP A 769 -1.32 -26.92 -22.77
CA TRP A 769 -2.36 -27.67 -23.47
C TRP A 769 -1.85 -28.30 -24.76
N GLY A 770 -1.12 -27.56 -25.58
CA GLY A 770 -0.48 -28.07 -26.80
C GLY A 770 0.42 -29.25 -26.48
N THR A 771 1.30 -29.13 -25.49
CA THR A 771 2.22 -30.17 -25.05
C THR A 771 1.50 -31.45 -24.61
N VAL A 772 0.39 -31.34 -23.84
CA VAL A 772 -0.44 -32.50 -23.44
C VAL A 772 -1.03 -33.21 -24.66
N VAL A 773 -1.59 -32.48 -25.62
CA VAL A 773 -2.23 -33.04 -26.80
C VAL A 773 -1.19 -33.77 -27.69
N HIS A 774 -0.04 -33.14 -27.97
CA HIS A 774 1.03 -33.74 -28.77
C HIS A 774 1.58 -35.01 -28.10
N ALA A 775 1.89 -34.98 -26.80
CA ALA A 775 2.39 -36.15 -26.06
C ALA A 775 1.41 -37.32 -26.06
N ALA A 776 0.10 -37.04 -25.92
CA ALA A 776 -0.94 -38.06 -25.89
C ALA A 776 -1.09 -38.75 -27.25
N ILE A 777 -1.12 -37.99 -28.33
CA ILE A 777 -1.22 -38.53 -29.70
C ILE A 777 0.05 -39.27 -30.08
N ALA A 778 1.23 -38.71 -29.80
CA ALA A 778 2.52 -39.37 -30.09
C ALA A 778 2.68 -40.71 -29.35
N SER A 779 2.22 -40.79 -28.09
CA SER A 779 2.24 -42.04 -27.34
C SER A 779 1.37 -43.12 -28.00
N ALA A 780 0.16 -42.77 -28.43
CA ALA A 780 -0.75 -43.69 -29.08
C ALA A 780 -0.22 -44.17 -30.45
N LEU A 781 0.35 -43.23 -31.25
CA LEU A 781 0.97 -43.57 -32.57
C LEU A 781 2.16 -44.50 -32.40
N ARG A 782 3.08 -44.22 -31.46
CA ARG A 782 4.21 -45.13 -31.17
C ARG A 782 3.78 -46.52 -30.73
N ARG A 783 2.66 -46.62 -30.00
CA ARG A 783 2.10 -47.89 -29.61
C ARG A 783 1.46 -48.59 -30.78
N MET A 784 0.70 -47.86 -31.62
CA MET A 784 0.11 -48.39 -32.87
C MET A 784 1.19 -48.94 -33.83
N ARG A 785 2.33 -48.27 -33.95
CA ARG A 785 3.46 -48.70 -34.80
C ARG A 785 4.02 -50.03 -34.32
N LYS A 786 4.02 -50.34 -33.02
CA LYS A 786 4.53 -51.59 -32.42
C LYS A 786 3.49 -52.71 -32.45
N GLU A 787 2.26 -52.43 -32.12
CA GLU A 787 1.19 -53.37 -31.85
C GLU A 787 0.20 -53.52 -33.03
N GLY A 788 0.28 -52.67 -34.05
CA GLY A 788 -0.70 -52.58 -35.11
C GLY A 788 -1.91 -51.75 -34.75
N TRP A 789 -2.87 -51.62 -35.67
CA TRP A 789 -4.10 -50.88 -35.45
C TRP A 789 -5.03 -51.61 -34.48
N PRO A 790 -5.36 -51.01 -33.31
CA PRO A 790 -6.14 -51.70 -32.26
C PRO A 790 -7.65 -51.48 -32.40
N GLY A 791 -8.14 -50.78 -33.40
CA GLY A 791 -9.50 -50.25 -33.52
C GLY A 791 -9.72 -48.91 -32.83
N VAL A 792 -10.79 -48.19 -33.27
CA VAL A 792 -11.09 -46.82 -32.82
C VAL A 792 -11.20 -46.68 -31.29
N ALA A 793 -11.92 -47.61 -30.66
CA ALA A 793 -12.16 -47.53 -29.21
C ALA A 793 -10.87 -47.61 -28.39
N THR A 794 -9.99 -48.55 -28.75
CA THR A 794 -8.72 -48.80 -28.04
C THR A 794 -7.73 -47.68 -28.32
N PHE A 795 -7.61 -47.24 -29.56
CA PHE A 795 -6.71 -46.12 -29.92
C PHE A 795 -7.11 -44.81 -29.23
N ARG A 796 -8.41 -44.50 -29.19
CA ARG A 796 -8.99 -43.40 -28.44
C ARG A 796 -8.59 -43.48 -26.95
N HIS A 797 -8.77 -44.67 -26.34
CA HIS A 797 -8.44 -44.91 -24.95
C HIS A 797 -6.95 -44.67 -24.66
N TRP A 798 -6.03 -45.06 -25.55
CA TRP A 798 -4.61 -44.79 -25.39
C TRP A 798 -4.27 -43.30 -25.35
N ILE A 799 -4.96 -42.49 -26.19
CA ILE A 799 -4.78 -41.02 -26.15
C ILE A 799 -5.34 -40.45 -24.85
N GLU A 800 -6.55 -40.90 -24.44
CA GLU A 800 -7.17 -40.41 -23.20
C GLU A 800 -6.37 -40.79 -21.95
N GLU A 801 -5.83 -42.00 -21.88
CA GLU A 801 -4.99 -42.48 -20.75
C GLU A 801 -3.71 -41.66 -20.62
N GLN A 802 -2.97 -41.50 -21.68
CA GLN A 802 -1.73 -40.73 -21.64
C GLN A 802 -1.99 -39.24 -21.37
N GLY A 803 -3.02 -38.70 -21.98
CA GLY A 803 -3.43 -37.34 -21.74
C GLY A 803 -3.87 -37.08 -20.31
N ALA A 804 -4.61 -38.00 -19.69
CA ALA A 804 -4.98 -37.92 -18.27
C ALA A 804 -3.73 -37.90 -17.37
N ARG A 805 -2.76 -38.77 -17.60
CA ARG A 805 -1.47 -38.77 -16.88
C ARG A 805 -0.73 -37.43 -17.02
N SER A 806 -0.73 -36.85 -18.24
CA SER A 806 -0.09 -35.57 -18.50
C SER A 806 -0.82 -34.43 -17.78
N LEU A 807 -2.16 -34.45 -17.72
CA LEU A 807 -2.96 -33.46 -17.00
C LEU A 807 -2.78 -33.53 -15.48
N GLU A 808 -2.76 -34.75 -14.93
CA GLU A 808 -2.51 -34.98 -13.49
C GLU A 808 -1.11 -34.44 -13.08
N ALA A 809 -0.13 -34.59 -13.96
CA ALA A 809 1.24 -34.09 -13.72
C ALA A 809 1.30 -32.55 -13.64
N LEU A 810 0.33 -31.83 -14.22
CA LEU A 810 0.22 -30.38 -14.11
C LEU A 810 -0.31 -29.90 -12.76
N ALA A 811 -0.84 -30.80 -11.91
CA ALA A 811 -1.36 -30.51 -10.56
C ALA A 811 -2.37 -29.34 -10.50
N ALA A 812 -3.21 -29.17 -11.52
CA ALA A 812 -4.19 -28.10 -11.65
C ALA A 812 -5.63 -28.60 -11.84
N PRO A 813 -6.33 -29.02 -10.78
CA PRO A 813 -7.63 -29.68 -10.85
C PRO A 813 -8.70 -28.91 -11.64
N ALA A 814 -8.74 -27.57 -11.49
CA ALA A 814 -9.70 -26.73 -12.21
C ALA A 814 -9.44 -26.73 -13.73
N ARG A 815 -8.17 -26.68 -14.14
CA ARG A 815 -7.80 -26.80 -15.56
C ARG A 815 -8.01 -28.20 -16.09
N GLU A 816 -7.68 -29.20 -15.31
CA GLU A 816 -7.91 -30.60 -15.64
C GLU A 816 -9.40 -30.87 -15.91
N ALA A 817 -10.30 -30.42 -15.04
CA ALA A 817 -11.74 -30.58 -15.21
C ALA A 817 -12.24 -29.97 -16.54
N PHE A 818 -11.65 -28.82 -16.95
CA PHE A 818 -12.00 -28.15 -18.20
C PHE A 818 -11.36 -28.81 -19.44
N TRP A 819 -10.12 -29.30 -19.34
CA TRP A 819 -9.36 -29.85 -20.47
C TRP A 819 -9.64 -31.32 -20.75
N ARG A 820 -9.97 -32.13 -19.75
CA ARG A 820 -10.26 -33.56 -19.90
C ARG A 820 -11.41 -33.83 -20.91
N PRO A 821 -12.55 -33.11 -20.87
CA PRO A 821 -13.62 -33.29 -21.89
C PRO A 821 -13.17 -32.83 -23.30
N ARG A 822 -12.30 -31.81 -23.40
CA ARG A 822 -11.75 -31.36 -24.68
C ARG A 822 -10.81 -32.40 -25.29
N LEU A 823 -9.95 -33.00 -24.46
CA LEU A 823 -9.06 -34.09 -24.86
C LEU A 823 -9.82 -35.28 -25.35
N ALA A 824 -10.88 -35.70 -24.66
CA ALA A 824 -11.73 -36.82 -25.09
C ALA A 824 -12.36 -36.60 -26.47
N ARG A 825 -12.78 -35.40 -26.79
CA ARG A 825 -13.27 -35.01 -28.11
C ARG A 825 -12.18 -35.06 -29.18
N ILE A 826 -10.97 -34.60 -28.86
CA ILE A 826 -9.81 -34.71 -29.78
C ILE A 826 -9.44 -36.18 -29.99
N ALA A 827 -9.37 -36.97 -28.92
CA ALA A 827 -9.04 -38.40 -28.98
C ALA A 827 -10.00 -39.17 -29.87
N LYS A 828 -11.32 -38.91 -29.72
CA LYS A 828 -12.36 -39.49 -30.58
C LYS A 828 -12.12 -39.08 -32.03
N TRP A 829 -11.95 -37.79 -32.31
CA TRP A 829 -11.76 -37.29 -33.68
C TRP A 829 -10.50 -37.84 -34.33
N VAL A 830 -9.36 -37.91 -33.62
CA VAL A 830 -8.14 -38.48 -34.12
C VAL A 830 -8.28 -39.96 -34.42
N ALA A 831 -8.90 -40.74 -33.52
CA ALA A 831 -9.13 -42.16 -33.72
C ALA A 831 -10.02 -42.45 -34.96
N GLU A 832 -11.10 -41.70 -35.14
CA GLU A 832 -11.96 -41.80 -36.32
C GLU A 832 -11.26 -41.34 -37.63
N ALA A 833 -10.37 -40.35 -37.51
CA ALA A 833 -9.55 -39.87 -38.66
C ALA A 833 -8.52 -40.91 -39.09
N GLU A 834 -7.93 -41.63 -38.11
CA GLU A 834 -7.01 -42.75 -38.42
C GLU A 834 -7.70 -43.94 -39.03
N GLU A 835 -8.87 -44.30 -38.53
CA GLU A 835 -9.66 -45.41 -39.11
C GLU A 835 -10.03 -45.13 -40.58
N ARG A 836 -10.54 -43.96 -40.87
CA ARG A 836 -10.84 -43.53 -42.25
C ARG A 836 -9.62 -43.58 -43.13
N ARG A 837 -8.47 -43.06 -42.65
CA ARG A 837 -7.23 -43.14 -43.39
C ARG A 837 -6.78 -44.57 -43.70
N LEU A 838 -6.89 -45.48 -42.71
CA LEU A 838 -6.54 -46.89 -42.89
C LEU A 838 -7.46 -47.57 -43.86
N ALA A 839 -8.76 -47.24 -43.87
CA ALA A 839 -9.72 -47.79 -44.84
C ALA A 839 -9.50 -47.31 -46.25
N GLU A 840 -9.09 -46.03 -46.44
CA GLU A 840 -8.85 -45.41 -47.76
C GLU A 840 -7.49 -45.71 -48.37
N GLU A 841 -6.43 -45.73 -47.52
CA GLU A 841 -5.02 -45.74 -47.98
C GLU A 841 -4.29 -47.04 -47.57
N GLY A 842 -4.89 -47.86 -46.73
CA GLY A 842 -4.23 -49.01 -46.12
C GLY A 842 -3.23 -48.68 -45.02
N PRO A 843 -2.50 -49.67 -44.51
CA PRO A 843 -1.52 -49.48 -43.44
C PRO A 843 -0.31 -48.67 -43.95
N VAL A 844 0.04 -47.60 -43.22
CA VAL A 844 1.25 -46.80 -43.40
C VAL A 844 2.09 -46.84 -42.16
N GLU A 845 3.42 -46.75 -42.32
CA GLU A 845 4.31 -46.67 -41.17
C GLU A 845 4.34 -45.22 -40.68
N SER A 846 3.82 -45.00 -39.47
CA SER A 846 3.76 -43.66 -38.87
C SER A 846 4.82 -43.49 -37.77
N PHE A 847 5.57 -42.39 -37.86
CA PHE A 847 6.61 -42.00 -36.94
C PHE A 847 6.16 -40.75 -36.23
N ALA A 848 6.19 -40.75 -34.90
CA ALA A 848 5.69 -39.64 -34.09
C ALA A 848 6.79 -38.97 -33.24
N GLU A 849 6.84 -37.64 -33.22
CA GLU A 849 7.81 -36.84 -32.46
C GLU A 849 9.26 -37.21 -32.81
N VAL A 850 9.53 -37.28 -34.10
CA VAL A 850 10.82 -37.76 -34.63
C VAL A 850 11.85 -36.65 -34.63
N LYS A 851 12.99 -36.90 -34.03
CA LYS A 851 14.10 -35.96 -34.03
C LYS A 851 14.90 -36.09 -35.34
N GLY A 852 15.16 -34.94 -36.00
CA GLY A 852 15.97 -34.84 -37.18
C GLY A 852 17.17 -33.95 -36.95
N GLU A 853 18.32 -34.33 -37.49
CA GLU A 853 19.53 -33.51 -37.45
C GLU A 853 20.27 -33.63 -38.78
N LEU A 854 20.69 -32.49 -39.32
CA LEU A 854 21.40 -32.42 -40.57
C LEU A 854 22.68 -31.57 -40.41
N ALA A 855 23.82 -32.21 -40.51
CA ALA A 855 25.10 -31.51 -40.52
C ALA A 855 25.38 -30.95 -41.93
N LEU A 856 25.70 -29.65 -41.98
CA LEU A 856 25.95 -28.92 -43.24
C LEU A 856 27.42 -28.46 -43.31
N PRO A 857 27.88 -28.13 -44.53
CA PRO A 857 29.23 -27.57 -44.72
C PRO A 857 29.47 -26.35 -43.84
N GLY A 858 30.69 -26.15 -43.35
CA GLY A 858 31.02 -25.08 -42.39
C GLY A 858 30.71 -25.41 -40.91
N GLY A 859 30.26 -26.65 -40.61
CA GLY A 859 29.97 -27.09 -39.26
C GLY A 859 28.63 -26.58 -38.72
N PHE A 860 27.74 -26.11 -39.58
CA PHE A 860 26.39 -25.72 -39.16
C PHE A 860 25.51 -26.96 -39.04
N VAL A 861 24.64 -26.97 -38.04
CA VAL A 861 23.71 -28.08 -37.74
C VAL A 861 22.27 -27.53 -37.73
N LEU A 862 21.48 -27.99 -38.69
CA LEU A 862 20.03 -27.76 -38.69
C LEU A 862 19.35 -28.95 -37.97
N HIS A 863 18.51 -28.67 -36.99
CA HIS A 863 17.79 -29.73 -36.29
C HIS A 863 16.29 -29.39 -36.18
N GLY A 864 15.48 -30.44 -36.14
CA GLY A 864 14.03 -30.30 -36.01
C GLY A 864 13.43 -31.48 -35.27
N ARG A 865 12.16 -31.36 -34.98
CA ARG A 865 11.35 -32.46 -34.41
C ARG A 865 10.00 -32.42 -35.12
N ALA A 866 9.82 -33.38 -36.04
CA ALA A 866 8.56 -33.49 -36.75
C ALA A 866 7.48 -34.18 -35.86
N ASP A 867 6.30 -33.60 -35.74
CA ASP A 867 5.19 -34.14 -34.95
C ASP A 867 4.80 -35.51 -35.48
N ARG A 868 4.70 -35.65 -36.82
CA ARG A 868 4.39 -36.91 -37.46
C ARG A 868 4.92 -36.95 -38.89
N ILE A 869 5.58 -38.07 -39.23
CA ILE A 869 5.94 -38.45 -40.59
C ILE A 869 5.34 -39.82 -40.89
N ASP A 870 4.55 -39.92 -41.94
CA ASP A 870 4.04 -41.17 -42.45
C ASP A 870 4.80 -41.56 -43.72
N ARG A 871 5.26 -42.83 -43.81
CA ARG A 871 5.81 -43.42 -45.03
C ARG A 871 4.68 -44.14 -45.79
N LEU A 872 4.44 -43.63 -46.99
CA LEU A 872 3.36 -44.17 -47.84
C LEU A 872 3.82 -45.43 -48.59
N ALA A 873 2.89 -46.17 -49.20
CA ALA A 873 3.15 -47.41 -49.89
C ALA A 873 4.09 -47.27 -51.14
N ASP A 874 4.10 -46.08 -51.74
CA ASP A 874 4.97 -45.71 -52.88
C ASP A 874 6.39 -45.24 -52.44
N GLY A 875 6.65 -45.26 -51.12
CA GLY A 875 7.89 -44.83 -50.54
C GLY A 875 8.01 -43.32 -50.31
N THR A 876 7.01 -42.53 -50.70
CA THR A 876 6.98 -41.09 -50.43
C THR A 876 6.59 -40.82 -48.95
N LEU A 877 6.78 -39.54 -48.56
CA LEU A 877 6.54 -39.14 -47.18
C LEU A 877 5.37 -38.13 -47.08
N ARG A 878 4.56 -38.29 -46.05
CA ARG A 878 3.59 -37.32 -45.62
C ARG A 878 4.02 -36.72 -44.29
N LEU A 879 4.14 -35.41 -44.19
CA LEU A 879 4.43 -34.72 -42.95
C LEU A 879 3.18 -34.03 -42.40
N ILE A 880 2.90 -34.23 -41.12
CA ILE A 880 1.73 -33.69 -40.43
C ILE A 880 2.22 -32.96 -39.20
N ASP A 881 1.81 -31.68 -39.06
CA ASP A 881 2.07 -30.87 -37.88
C ASP A 881 0.75 -30.61 -37.15
N TYR A 882 0.74 -30.82 -35.82
CA TYR A 882 -0.43 -30.63 -35.00
C TYR A 882 -0.48 -29.22 -34.42
N LYS A 883 -1.60 -28.53 -34.61
CA LYS A 883 -1.79 -27.16 -34.09
C LYS A 883 -3.03 -27.12 -33.18
N THR A 884 -2.85 -26.80 -31.91
CA THR A 884 -3.95 -26.49 -30.98
C THR A 884 -4.42 -25.04 -31.10
N GLY A 885 -3.62 -24.17 -31.74
CA GLY A 885 -3.86 -22.75 -32.01
C GLY A 885 -4.16 -22.45 -33.46
N THR A 886 -3.50 -21.40 -33.99
CA THR A 886 -3.66 -20.90 -35.36
C THR A 886 -2.77 -21.67 -36.33
N ILE A 887 -3.28 -21.95 -37.51
CA ILE A 887 -2.50 -22.53 -38.65
C ILE A 887 -1.94 -21.37 -39.44
N PRO A 888 -0.68 -21.45 -39.91
CA PRO A 888 -0.10 -20.45 -40.82
C PRO A 888 -0.96 -20.21 -42.07
N PRO A 889 -1.08 -18.98 -42.57
CA PRO A 889 -1.76 -18.69 -43.80
C PRO A 889 -1.04 -19.35 -45.00
N GLN A 890 -1.81 -19.86 -45.95
CA GLN A 890 -1.27 -20.53 -47.17
C GLN A 890 -0.27 -19.63 -47.92
N LYS A 891 -0.56 -18.34 -48.05
CA LYS A 891 0.33 -17.34 -48.68
C LYS A 891 1.70 -17.25 -48.00
N GLU A 892 1.77 -17.33 -46.65
CA GLU A 892 3.06 -17.30 -45.96
C GLU A 892 3.90 -18.57 -46.18
N ILE A 893 3.22 -19.71 -46.43
CA ILE A 893 3.89 -20.97 -46.77
C ILE A 893 4.47 -20.87 -48.21
N GLU A 894 3.69 -20.39 -49.16
CA GLU A 894 4.09 -20.20 -50.56
C GLU A 894 5.22 -19.18 -50.68
N GLU A 895 5.19 -18.11 -49.91
CA GLU A 895 6.25 -17.07 -49.87
C GLU A 895 7.47 -17.48 -49.04
N ALA A 896 7.51 -18.70 -48.54
CA ALA A 896 8.56 -19.25 -47.65
C ALA A 896 8.89 -18.36 -46.45
N TYR A 897 7.85 -17.84 -45.78
CA TYR A 897 7.92 -17.22 -44.45
C TYR A 897 7.48 -18.16 -43.33
N ALA A 898 6.43 -18.96 -43.53
CA ALA A 898 6.06 -20.06 -42.65
C ALA A 898 6.74 -21.35 -43.12
N ILE A 899 8.03 -21.44 -42.88
CA ILE A 899 8.91 -22.48 -43.48
C ILE A 899 9.00 -23.74 -42.66
N GLN A 900 8.45 -23.82 -41.45
CA GLN A 900 8.63 -24.96 -40.51
C GLN A 900 8.35 -26.31 -41.20
N LEU A 901 7.13 -26.55 -41.63
CA LEU A 901 6.71 -27.83 -42.20
C LEU A 901 7.39 -28.14 -43.57
N PRO A 902 7.52 -27.15 -44.52
CA PRO A 902 8.27 -27.36 -45.74
C PRO A 902 9.77 -27.60 -45.49
N LEU A 903 10.39 -26.98 -44.51
CA LEU A 903 11.82 -27.19 -44.20
C LEU A 903 12.06 -28.54 -43.54
N GLU A 904 11.13 -29.03 -42.71
CA GLU A 904 11.16 -30.40 -42.22
C GLU A 904 11.04 -31.43 -43.33
N ALA A 905 10.22 -31.16 -44.36
CA ALA A 905 10.14 -31.99 -45.55
C ALA A 905 11.48 -32.01 -46.31
N ALA A 906 12.10 -30.85 -46.53
CA ALA A 906 13.44 -30.77 -47.15
C ALA A 906 14.54 -31.50 -46.35
N MET A 907 14.43 -31.48 -45.01
CA MET A 907 15.31 -32.27 -44.13
C MET A 907 15.10 -33.78 -44.29
N ALA A 908 13.84 -34.23 -44.45
CA ALA A 908 13.49 -35.64 -44.62
C ALA A 908 14.04 -36.18 -45.95
N GLU A 909 13.95 -35.38 -47.03
CA GLU A 909 14.53 -35.72 -48.34
C GLU A 909 16.06 -35.90 -48.27
N ARG A 910 16.73 -35.17 -47.38
CA ARG A 910 18.17 -35.26 -47.12
C ARG A 910 18.56 -36.30 -46.09
N GLY A 911 17.58 -37.01 -45.50
CA GLY A 911 17.83 -38.11 -44.58
C GLY A 911 18.13 -37.63 -43.16
N ALA A 912 17.70 -36.44 -42.77
CA ALA A 912 17.93 -35.91 -41.41
C ALA A 912 17.23 -36.73 -40.33
N PHE A 913 16.14 -37.41 -40.64
CA PHE A 913 15.35 -38.22 -39.69
C PHE A 913 15.77 -39.69 -39.81
N ALA A 914 16.77 -40.09 -39.02
CA ALA A 914 17.40 -41.41 -39.07
C ALA A 914 16.38 -42.58 -38.97
N GLU A 915 15.36 -42.43 -38.09
CA GLU A 915 14.33 -43.47 -37.90
C GLU A 915 13.41 -43.66 -39.12
N VAL A 916 13.25 -42.61 -39.91
CA VAL A 916 12.36 -42.57 -41.06
C VAL A 916 13.13 -42.97 -42.33
N GLY A 917 14.41 -42.59 -42.46
CA GLY A 917 15.20 -42.68 -43.64
C GLY A 917 14.83 -41.64 -44.70
N ARG A 918 15.50 -41.66 -45.86
CA ARG A 918 15.25 -40.69 -46.94
C ARG A 918 13.92 -40.98 -47.66
N GLY A 919 13.24 -39.91 -48.06
CA GLY A 919 12.05 -39.97 -48.88
C GLY A 919 11.60 -38.60 -49.33
N ILE A 920 11.00 -38.51 -50.52
CA ILE A 920 10.44 -37.27 -51.06
C ILE A 920 9.08 -36.99 -50.42
N ALA A 921 8.86 -35.79 -49.96
CA ALA A 921 7.57 -35.40 -49.39
C ALA A 921 6.53 -35.22 -50.51
N SER A 922 5.48 -36.01 -50.47
CA SER A 922 4.35 -35.89 -51.42
C SER A 922 3.16 -35.08 -50.82
N HIS A 923 3.04 -35.07 -49.49
CA HIS A 923 1.93 -34.40 -48.79
C HIS A 923 2.40 -33.69 -47.57
N LEU A 924 1.93 -32.43 -47.41
CA LEU A 924 2.08 -31.61 -46.21
C LEU A 924 0.70 -31.25 -45.67
N ALA A 925 0.50 -31.37 -44.37
CA ALA A 925 -0.80 -31.05 -43.77
C ALA A 925 -0.69 -30.54 -42.32
N TYR A 926 -1.54 -29.60 -41.95
CA TYR A 926 -1.77 -29.20 -40.57
C TYR A 926 -3.03 -29.89 -40.05
N TRP A 927 -2.94 -30.47 -38.85
CA TRP A 927 -4.12 -30.92 -38.15
C TRP A 927 -4.45 -29.96 -37.01
N LYS A 928 -5.54 -29.19 -37.13
CA LYS A 928 -6.01 -28.29 -36.10
C LYS A 928 -6.81 -29.06 -35.06
N LEU A 929 -6.33 -29.10 -33.81
CA LEU A 929 -6.85 -29.88 -32.70
C LEU A 929 -7.33 -28.98 -31.55
N GLY A 930 -8.48 -28.31 -31.74
CA GLY A 930 -9.01 -27.36 -30.76
C GLY A 930 -9.82 -27.95 -29.62
N GLY A 931 -10.40 -29.17 -29.80
CA GLY A 931 -11.22 -29.83 -28.79
C GLY A 931 -12.53 -29.13 -28.45
N GLY A 932 -12.95 -28.12 -29.23
CA GLY A 932 -14.23 -27.43 -29.09
C GLY A 932 -15.39 -28.17 -29.78
N PHE A 933 -16.40 -27.40 -30.27
CA PHE A 933 -17.53 -27.97 -31.03
C PHE A 933 -17.06 -28.69 -32.29
N LYS A 934 -16.06 -28.12 -32.97
CA LYS A 934 -15.28 -28.83 -34.02
C LYS A 934 -13.97 -29.29 -33.41
N PRO A 935 -13.84 -30.55 -32.96
CA PRO A 935 -12.71 -31.01 -32.19
C PRO A 935 -11.39 -31.06 -32.98
N GLY A 936 -11.48 -31.33 -34.29
CA GLY A 936 -10.34 -31.34 -35.17
C GLY A 936 -10.71 -31.01 -36.61
N ALA A 937 -9.67 -30.64 -37.42
CA ALA A 937 -9.79 -30.40 -38.86
C ALA A 937 -8.48 -30.74 -39.52
N LYS A 938 -8.51 -31.45 -40.67
CA LYS A 938 -7.35 -31.64 -41.55
C LYS A 938 -7.29 -30.48 -42.55
N THR A 939 -6.15 -29.82 -42.61
CA THR A 939 -5.89 -28.68 -43.53
C THR A 939 -4.67 -29.04 -44.39
N PRO A 940 -4.88 -29.62 -45.56
CA PRO A 940 -3.77 -29.89 -46.50
C PRO A 940 -3.12 -28.56 -46.94
N VAL A 941 -1.80 -28.55 -47.03
CA VAL A 941 -1.06 -27.45 -47.65
C VAL A 941 -1.24 -27.59 -49.19
N LYS A 942 -1.71 -26.53 -49.82
CA LYS A 942 -1.91 -26.51 -51.28
C LYS A 942 -0.57 -26.32 -52.00
N GLY A 943 -0.46 -26.95 -53.17
CA GLY A 943 0.73 -26.89 -54.03
C GLY A 943 1.53 -28.21 -54.00
N ASP A 944 2.57 -28.28 -54.80
CA ASP A 944 3.50 -29.43 -54.81
C ASP A 944 4.39 -29.41 -53.55
N ALA A 945 4.31 -30.44 -52.71
CA ALA A 945 5.03 -30.55 -51.47
C ALA A 945 6.56 -30.52 -51.69
N ALA A 946 7.07 -31.16 -52.74
CA ALA A 946 8.49 -31.17 -53.09
C ALA A 946 8.97 -29.80 -53.55
N ALA A 947 8.15 -29.07 -54.31
CA ALA A 947 8.47 -27.69 -54.70
C ALA A 947 8.49 -26.73 -53.50
N LEU A 948 7.54 -26.88 -52.59
CA LEU A 948 7.53 -26.08 -51.33
C LEU A 948 8.74 -26.40 -50.44
N ALA A 949 9.12 -27.67 -50.32
CA ALA A 949 10.31 -28.09 -49.60
C ALA A 949 11.60 -27.52 -50.23
N ALA A 950 11.71 -27.56 -51.58
CA ALA A 950 12.84 -26.95 -52.30
C ALA A 950 12.93 -25.43 -52.09
N ALA A 951 11.81 -24.70 -52.18
CA ALA A 951 11.75 -23.26 -51.91
C ALA A 951 12.12 -22.89 -50.46
N ALA A 952 11.65 -23.67 -49.50
CA ALA A 952 12.02 -23.48 -48.07
C ALA A 952 13.52 -23.74 -47.85
N TRP A 953 14.08 -24.74 -48.52
CA TRP A 953 15.50 -25.02 -48.46
C TRP A 953 16.36 -23.90 -49.08
N GLU A 954 15.99 -23.43 -50.25
CA GLU A 954 16.66 -22.30 -50.91
C GLU A 954 16.63 -21.05 -50.05
N ARG A 955 15.47 -20.78 -49.43
CA ARG A 955 15.32 -19.66 -48.48
C ARG A 955 16.22 -19.80 -47.27
N PHE A 956 16.31 -20.99 -46.70
CA PHE A 956 17.21 -21.29 -45.58
C PHE A 956 18.70 -21.11 -45.99
N GLU A 957 19.14 -21.63 -47.16
CA GLU A 957 20.51 -21.44 -47.61
C GLU A 957 20.84 -19.96 -47.87
N ALA A 958 19.94 -19.20 -48.46
CA ALA A 958 20.09 -17.76 -48.64
C ALA A 958 20.20 -17.02 -47.31
N LEU A 959 19.36 -17.41 -46.33
CA LEU A 959 19.42 -16.84 -45.00
C LEU A 959 20.74 -17.17 -44.30
N ARG A 960 21.21 -18.41 -44.40
CA ARG A 960 22.49 -18.85 -43.86
C ARG A 960 23.65 -18.06 -44.50
N ALA A 961 23.69 -17.96 -45.81
CA ALA A 961 24.73 -17.22 -46.54
C ALA A 961 24.75 -15.72 -46.12
N ARG A 962 23.57 -15.14 -45.92
CA ARG A 962 23.47 -13.77 -45.40
C ARG A 962 24.13 -13.62 -44.02
N PHE A 963 23.87 -14.54 -43.06
CA PHE A 963 24.41 -14.43 -41.73
C PHE A 963 25.83 -15.04 -41.58
N ASP A 964 26.42 -15.63 -42.63
CA ASP A 964 27.83 -15.93 -42.76
C ASP A 964 28.66 -14.71 -43.20
N ASP A 965 28.00 -13.62 -43.63
CA ASP A 965 28.65 -12.34 -43.94
C ASP A 965 28.89 -11.54 -42.66
N PRO A 966 30.12 -11.12 -42.35
CA PRO A 966 30.43 -10.32 -41.15
C PRO A 966 29.63 -9.02 -41.05
N SER A 967 29.29 -8.41 -42.20
CA SER A 967 28.55 -7.14 -42.24
C SER A 967 27.05 -7.28 -41.89
N ALA A 968 26.50 -8.49 -41.93
CA ALA A 968 25.09 -8.72 -41.69
C ALA A 968 24.70 -8.39 -40.26
N ALA A 969 23.76 -7.48 -40.07
CA ALA A 969 23.21 -7.07 -38.80
C ALA A 969 21.99 -7.92 -38.42
N TYR A 970 21.84 -8.17 -37.10
CA TYR A 970 20.68 -8.84 -36.51
C TYR A 970 19.60 -7.80 -36.15
N TRP A 971 18.97 -7.22 -37.16
CA TRP A 971 17.98 -6.18 -36.98
C TRP A 971 16.71 -6.68 -36.28
N PRO A 972 16.14 -5.92 -35.33
CA PRO A 972 14.81 -6.21 -34.83
C PRO A 972 13.76 -5.90 -35.89
N ARG A 973 12.80 -6.82 -36.08
CA ARG A 973 11.62 -6.65 -36.92
C ARG A 973 11.95 -6.04 -38.30
N PRO A 974 12.79 -6.68 -39.13
CA PRO A 974 13.17 -6.14 -40.46
C PRO A 974 11.97 -5.88 -41.38
N HIS A 975 10.89 -6.62 -41.16
CA HIS A 975 9.59 -6.47 -41.83
C HIS A 975 8.50 -6.40 -40.74
N PRO A 976 8.08 -5.21 -40.25
CA PRO A 976 7.16 -5.06 -39.14
C PRO A 976 5.86 -5.86 -39.25
N HIS A 977 5.24 -5.85 -40.45
CA HIS A 977 4.00 -6.59 -40.78
C HIS A 977 4.15 -8.12 -40.82
N ARG A 978 5.37 -8.64 -40.83
CA ARG A 978 5.68 -10.07 -40.79
C ARG A 978 6.39 -10.50 -39.50
N ALA A 979 6.70 -9.56 -38.64
CA ALA A 979 7.33 -9.84 -37.35
C ALA A 979 6.38 -10.63 -36.42
N PRO A 980 6.92 -11.42 -35.50
CA PRO A 980 6.11 -12.07 -34.49
C PRO A 980 5.28 -11.03 -33.72
N GLN A 981 4.00 -11.34 -33.46
CA GLN A 981 3.13 -10.46 -32.67
C GLN A 981 3.65 -10.28 -31.25
N PHE A 982 4.29 -11.33 -30.69
CA PHE A 982 4.89 -11.34 -29.37
C PHE A 982 6.35 -11.74 -29.47
N SER A 983 7.23 -10.95 -28.85
CA SER A 983 8.64 -11.26 -28.65
C SER A 983 9.05 -10.81 -27.25
N ASP A 984 9.80 -11.64 -26.54
CA ASP A 984 10.32 -11.35 -25.21
C ASP A 984 11.41 -10.25 -25.22
N TYR A 985 11.83 -9.78 -26.40
CA TYR A 985 12.98 -8.89 -26.56
C TYR A 985 12.63 -7.51 -27.14
N LEU A 986 11.33 -7.16 -27.30
CA LEU A 986 10.91 -5.87 -27.85
C LEU A 986 11.44 -4.67 -27.05
N HIS A 987 11.39 -4.75 -25.72
CA HIS A 987 11.93 -3.73 -24.82
C HIS A 987 13.46 -3.64 -24.87
N LEU A 988 14.17 -4.77 -25.05
CA LEU A 988 15.62 -4.79 -25.21
C LEU A 988 16.04 -4.15 -26.53
N ALA A 989 15.28 -4.41 -27.59
CA ALA A 989 15.46 -3.78 -28.88
C ALA A 989 14.97 -2.33 -28.95
N ARG A 990 14.32 -1.84 -27.88
CA ARG A 990 13.76 -0.47 -27.76
C ARG A 990 12.79 -0.11 -28.88
N VAL A 991 11.99 -1.09 -29.34
CA VAL A 991 11.11 -0.96 -30.49
C VAL A 991 10.10 0.18 -30.35
N GLU A 992 9.60 0.44 -29.16
CA GLU A 992 8.65 1.54 -28.88
C GLU A 992 9.28 2.93 -29.06
N GLU A 993 10.61 3.04 -28.91
CA GLU A 993 11.30 4.32 -29.00
C GLU A 993 11.63 4.72 -30.44
N TRP A 994 12.04 3.78 -31.29
CA TRP A 994 12.38 4.06 -32.69
C TRP A 994 11.28 3.62 -33.68
N GLY A 995 10.34 2.78 -33.27
CA GLY A 995 9.26 2.24 -34.09
C GLY A 995 7.99 3.11 -34.14
N GLY A 996 7.88 4.15 -33.37
CA GLY A 996 6.68 4.99 -33.20
C GLY A 996 6.55 6.14 -34.22
N GLY A 997 7.25 6.10 -35.37
CA GLY A 997 7.27 7.18 -36.33
C GLY A 997 6.41 7.00 -37.59
N ASP A 998 5.79 5.83 -37.78
CA ASP A 998 4.98 5.55 -38.99
C ASP A 998 3.75 4.70 -38.61
N ASP A 999 2.69 5.33 -38.09
CA ASP A 999 1.29 4.92 -38.19
C ASP A 999 0.41 6.17 -38.35
#